data_74f215d604c47a84da377bb71dbbd48f
#
_entry.id   74f215d604c47a84da377bb71dbbd48f
#
_cell.length_a   1.000
_cell.length_b   1.000
_cell.length_c   1.000
_cell.angle_alpha   90.00
_cell.angle_beta   90.00
_cell.angle_gamma   90.00
#
_symmetry.space_group_name_H-M   'P 1'
#
loop_
_entity.id
_entity.type
_entity.pdbx_description
1 polymer ?
#
loop_
_entity_poly.entity_id
_entity_poly.type
_entity_poly.pdbx_seq_one_letter_code
_entity_poly.pdbx_strand_id
1 'polypeptide(L)'
;MVALAACVCWISCAVALKLEQRVQVRADGHGPVWLLASGFSIGAGIWSTHFIGMLGYDPGVVLGYEPRTTLLSLIVAIAAATVAFLFARTTPSRWAGAGAGLVLGIGIACMHFLGIAGVRLPGHFTWDPAMAATAIAAGCGLAAAGMAIHVGSAGARARLAAATVLTLAIAVLHFLAMAAARVVPDPALAVPQLGLARGVLAGGIAGVMAVILAFAALTLMLDHLRRINVALARQGRMLREKTLLLDATLDSMDQGLIMVDAGGVVRVCNERALALLDLPRAMMQARPSYRAVLRHEASRRERRRPDRSIRTWIERGEAGQTQVHERARPNGLVLEIRTVPLADGGFVRTFTDITKRKAAEAEVARLARHDVLTGLPNRALFHETLARSLVDIVQRGGACAVLYLDLDGFKSVNDSLGHQAGDELLRRVSAGLRGIAGDGAVARLGGDEFAVLSAGGAAEAEVLAERLIALFHSPFSVGGHRVGVGLSVGIALAPEHGTDAEPLYRRADLALYRAKAEGRGTYRIFTPAMDEEAEERRVLERDLRQALDDNTLSLHYQPQVEGHTGALVGFEALLRWTHPVRGSVSPNVFVPLAEETGLIVALGDWVLREACREAAQWAQPLKVAVNLSPRQFQKPGLPETVLAILAETGLSPDRLELEVTESIIINDMARAVGILRRLKSYGIRISMDDFGTGYASLATLQAFPFDKLKIDRSFVAQLGTGPQAAVIVRAVLSLGRSLGMGVVAEGVETHAQMKFLTEEACGEMQGFLFGRPRPITDYAAAVGGPAGPAEESARAEPGLAAVG
;
A
#
# COMPACT_ATOMS: atom_id res chain seq x y z
N MET A 1 -15.30 88.85 -10.21
CA MET A 1 -15.22 88.41 -11.59
C MET A 1 -14.06 87.48 -11.84
N VAL A 2 -12.82 87.76 -11.43
CA VAL A 2 -11.64 86.88 -11.69
C VAL A 2 -11.81 85.50 -11.07
N ALA A 3 -12.26 85.38 -9.79
CA ALA A 3 -12.52 84.11 -9.18
C ALA A 3 -13.61 83.26 -9.92
N LEU A 4 -14.66 83.88 -10.33
CA LEU A 4 -15.73 83.24 -11.13
C LEU A 4 -15.16 82.74 -12.46
N ALA A 5 -14.40 83.58 -13.20
CA ALA A 5 -13.73 83.17 -14.43
C ALA A 5 -12.82 81.99 -14.25
N ALA A 6 -12.03 81.97 -13.20
CA ALA A 6 -11.15 80.80 -12.87
C ALA A 6 -11.92 79.51 -12.54
N CYS A 7 -13.02 79.60 -11.77
CA CYS A 7 -13.88 78.44 -11.45
C CYS A 7 -14.56 77.94 -12.76
N VAL A 8 -15.11 78.79 -13.59
CA VAL A 8 -15.72 78.40 -14.86
C VAL A 8 -14.71 77.64 -15.73
N CYS A 9 -13.55 78.28 -15.88
CA CYS A 9 -12.46 77.72 -16.68
C CYS A 9 -12.05 76.32 -16.19
N TRP A 10 -11.80 76.17 -14.87
CA TRP A 10 -11.38 74.92 -14.27
C TRP A 10 -12.43 73.85 -14.43
N ILE A 11 -13.70 74.12 -14.14
CA ILE A 11 -14.80 73.18 -14.32
C ILE A 11 -14.88 72.73 -15.78
N SER A 12 -14.82 73.65 -16.73
CA SER A 12 -14.90 73.38 -18.14
C SER A 12 -13.74 72.51 -18.64
N CYS A 13 -12.52 72.86 -18.24
CA CYS A 13 -11.33 72.00 -18.48
C CYS A 13 -11.49 70.59 -17.87
N ALA A 14 -11.88 70.49 -16.62
CA ALA A 14 -12.05 69.20 -15.94
C ALA A 14 -13.13 68.34 -16.61
N VAL A 15 -14.26 68.89 -16.96
CA VAL A 15 -15.36 68.22 -17.69
C VAL A 15 -14.90 67.79 -19.09
N ALA A 16 -14.21 68.63 -19.80
CA ALA A 16 -13.70 68.34 -21.14
C ALA A 16 -12.72 67.13 -21.14
N LEU A 17 -11.74 67.20 -20.26
CA LEU A 17 -10.76 66.10 -20.10
C LEU A 17 -11.39 64.78 -19.65
N LYS A 18 -12.46 64.81 -18.84
CA LYS A 18 -13.24 63.64 -18.47
C LYS A 18 -14.09 63.08 -19.58
N LEU A 19 -14.69 63.97 -20.43
CA LEU A 19 -15.45 63.55 -21.59
C LEU A 19 -14.53 62.92 -22.65
N GLU A 20 -13.37 63.52 -22.89
CA GLU A 20 -12.36 63.00 -23.83
C GLU A 20 -11.97 61.57 -23.49
N GLN A 21 -11.73 61.26 -22.20
CA GLN A 21 -11.41 59.88 -21.74
C GLN A 21 -12.51 58.87 -22.14
N ARG A 22 -13.77 59.27 -22.22
CA ARG A 22 -14.86 58.40 -22.67
C ARG A 22 -14.77 58.05 -24.16
N VAL A 23 -14.16 58.91 -24.94
CA VAL A 23 -13.90 58.65 -26.36
C VAL A 23 -12.88 57.50 -26.52
N GLN A 24 -11.91 57.36 -25.59
CA GLN A 24 -10.84 56.34 -25.64
C GLN A 24 -11.31 54.91 -25.19
N VAL A 25 -12.34 54.83 -24.34
CA VAL A 25 -12.73 53.56 -23.67
C VAL A 25 -13.81 52.79 -24.42
N ARG A 26 -14.50 53.36 -25.45
CA ARG A 26 -15.62 52.70 -26.12
C ARG A 26 -15.49 52.62 -27.63
N ALA A 27 -15.61 51.41 -28.14
CA ALA A 27 -15.75 51.12 -29.58
C ALA A 27 -17.21 51.16 -30.06
N ASP A 28 -18.12 51.90 -29.35
CA ASP A 28 -19.58 51.82 -29.55
C ASP A 28 -20.13 52.88 -30.51
N GLY A 29 -19.31 53.41 -31.41
CA GLY A 29 -19.75 54.36 -32.48
C GLY A 29 -20.03 55.81 -32.03
N HIS A 30 -20.11 56.10 -30.74
CA HIS A 30 -20.42 57.46 -30.20
C HIS A 30 -19.18 58.33 -29.92
N GLY A 31 -18.00 57.90 -30.33
CA GLY A 31 -16.75 58.62 -30.18
C GLY A 31 -16.76 60.06 -30.66
N PRO A 32 -17.28 60.35 -31.88
CA PRO A 32 -17.38 61.73 -32.42
C PRO A 32 -18.24 62.69 -31.56
N VAL A 33 -19.33 62.14 -30.94
CA VAL A 33 -20.23 62.99 -30.11
C VAL A 33 -19.51 63.41 -28.82
N TRP A 34 -18.76 62.49 -28.18
CA TRP A 34 -17.99 62.80 -26.97
C TRP A 34 -16.82 63.74 -27.26
N LEU A 35 -16.20 63.64 -28.46
CA LEU A 35 -15.13 64.55 -28.90
C LEU A 35 -15.64 65.93 -29.05
N LEU A 36 -16.76 66.10 -29.75
CA LEU A 36 -17.42 67.42 -29.92
C LEU A 36 -17.86 67.98 -28.56
N ALA A 37 -18.42 67.18 -27.70
CA ALA A 37 -18.79 67.61 -26.33
C ALA A 37 -17.58 68.07 -25.53
N SER A 38 -16.43 67.40 -25.69
CA SER A 38 -15.15 67.80 -25.00
C SER A 38 -14.64 69.11 -25.54
N GLY A 39 -14.63 69.27 -26.91
CA GLY A 39 -14.24 70.52 -27.61
C GLY A 39 -15.14 71.68 -27.23
N PHE A 40 -16.46 71.44 -27.23
CA PHE A 40 -17.44 72.40 -26.77
C PHE A 40 -17.23 72.87 -25.34
N SER A 41 -17.05 71.91 -24.43
CA SER A 41 -16.91 72.20 -23.00
C SER A 41 -15.69 73.08 -22.70
N ILE A 42 -14.51 72.79 -23.26
CA ILE A 42 -13.30 73.56 -23.01
C ILE A 42 -13.31 74.85 -23.84
N GLY A 43 -13.70 74.82 -25.13
CA GLY A 43 -13.72 76.02 -25.98
C GLY A 43 -14.73 77.06 -25.52
N ALA A 44 -15.93 76.61 -25.16
CA ALA A 44 -16.96 77.48 -24.60
C ALA A 44 -16.58 77.98 -23.17
N GLY A 45 -15.88 77.13 -22.40
CA GLY A 45 -15.27 77.53 -21.11
C GLY A 45 -14.19 78.62 -21.26
N ILE A 46 -13.29 78.49 -22.26
CA ILE A 46 -12.26 79.46 -22.59
C ILE A 46 -12.91 80.80 -22.98
N TRP A 47 -13.90 80.71 -23.88
CA TRP A 47 -14.64 81.86 -24.31
C TRP A 47 -15.39 82.57 -23.17
N SER A 48 -16.11 81.86 -22.36
CA SER A 48 -16.80 82.39 -21.16
C SER A 48 -15.83 83.05 -20.20
N THR A 49 -14.68 82.47 -19.99
CA THR A 49 -13.61 82.96 -19.08
C THR A 49 -13.10 84.28 -19.59
N HIS A 50 -12.83 84.39 -20.92
CA HIS A 50 -12.41 85.62 -21.54
C HIS A 50 -13.44 86.76 -21.39
N PHE A 51 -14.70 86.47 -21.69
CA PHE A 51 -15.72 87.50 -21.61
C PHE A 51 -16.17 87.85 -20.21
N ILE A 52 -16.08 86.91 -19.22
CA ILE A 52 -16.24 87.28 -17.80
C ILE A 52 -15.13 88.21 -17.39
N GLY A 53 -13.88 88.00 -17.84
CA GLY A 53 -12.77 88.89 -17.62
C GLY A 53 -13.08 90.31 -18.25
N MET A 54 -13.55 90.31 -19.45
CA MET A 54 -13.93 91.56 -20.20
C MET A 54 -15.10 92.30 -19.56
N LEU A 55 -16.10 91.65 -19.01
CA LEU A 55 -17.19 92.25 -18.25
C LEU A 55 -16.71 92.92 -16.96
N GLY A 56 -15.59 92.43 -16.38
CA GLY A 56 -14.91 93.06 -15.23
C GLY A 56 -13.91 94.19 -15.65
N TYR A 57 -13.56 94.31 -16.89
CA TYR A 57 -12.60 95.30 -17.36
C TYR A 57 -13.30 96.64 -17.49
N ASP A 58 -12.80 97.67 -16.83
CA ASP A 58 -13.29 98.99 -16.83
C ASP A 58 -12.18 100.03 -17.31
N PRO A 59 -12.08 100.37 -18.58
CA PRO A 59 -11.12 101.33 -19.11
C PRO A 59 -11.58 102.83 -18.97
N GLY A 60 -12.69 103.02 -18.26
CA GLY A 60 -13.25 104.37 -18.11
C GLY A 60 -14.06 104.86 -19.25
N VAL A 61 -14.33 103.98 -20.24
CA VAL A 61 -15.18 104.27 -21.44
C VAL A 61 -16.23 103.20 -21.63
N VAL A 62 -17.37 103.57 -22.24
CA VAL A 62 -18.46 102.60 -22.49
C VAL A 62 -18.00 101.51 -23.50
N LEU A 63 -18.08 100.28 -23.14
CA LEU A 63 -17.81 99.14 -24.03
C LEU A 63 -19.07 98.48 -24.56
N GLY A 64 -19.10 98.28 -25.89
CA GLY A 64 -20.09 97.46 -26.63
C GLY A 64 -19.40 96.26 -27.22
N TYR A 65 -20.17 95.23 -27.55
CA TYR A 65 -19.64 93.98 -28.14
C TYR A 65 -20.35 93.70 -29.45
N GLU A 66 -19.58 93.50 -30.52
CA GLU A 66 -20.13 93.19 -31.83
C GLU A 66 -20.57 91.72 -31.90
N PRO A 67 -21.87 91.44 -32.17
CA PRO A 67 -22.37 90.07 -32.09
C PRO A 67 -21.67 89.06 -32.97
N ARG A 68 -21.37 89.47 -34.21
CA ARG A 68 -20.73 88.58 -35.21
C ARG A 68 -19.32 88.14 -34.80
N THR A 69 -18.52 89.07 -34.38
CA THR A 69 -17.13 88.85 -33.98
C THR A 69 -17.09 88.12 -32.67
N THR A 70 -17.98 88.43 -31.73
CA THR A 70 -18.15 87.71 -30.45
C THR A 70 -18.56 86.23 -30.67
N LEU A 71 -19.52 86.00 -31.58
CA LEU A 71 -19.92 84.61 -31.92
C LEU A 71 -18.79 83.86 -32.67
N LEU A 72 -18.14 84.56 -33.61
CA LEU A 72 -17.00 83.98 -34.32
C LEU A 72 -15.86 83.54 -33.36
N SER A 73 -15.58 84.36 -32.33
CA SER A 73 -14.57 83.99 -31.32
C SER A 73 -14.94 82.74 -30.51
N LEU A 74 -16.26 82.57 -30.26
CA LEU A 74 -16.73 81.26 -29.63
C LEU A 74 -16.50 80.09 -30.56
N ILE A 75 -16.88 80.22 -31.84
CA ILE A 75 -16.70 79.15 -32.83
C ILE A 75 -15.22 78.76 -32.95
N VAL A 76 -14.34 79.77 -33.05
CA VAL A 76 -12.87 79.57 -33.10
C VAL A 76 -12.36 78.80 -31.89
N ALA A 77 -12.80 79.19 -30.68
CA ALA A 77 -12.42 78.48 -29.47
C ALA A 77 -12.85 77.00 -29.46
N ILE A 78 -14.09 76.73 -29.85
CA ILE A 78 -14.62 75.35 -29.88
C ILE A 78 -13.92 74.57 -30.99
N ALA A 79 -13.72 75.08 -32.15
CA ALA A 79 -13.04 74.44 -33.27
C ALA A 79 -11.60 74.10 -32.92
N ALA A 80 -10.82 75.04 -32.39
CA ALA A 80 -9.44 74.88 -32.00
C ALA A 80 -9.33 73.80 -30.89
N ALA A 81 -10.23 73.85 -29.90
CA ALA A 81 -10.28 72.85 -28.83
C ALA A 81 -10.58 71.45 -29.34
N THR A 82 -11.56 71.35 -30.29
CA THR A 82 -11.91 70.02 -30.88
C THR A 82 -10.75 69.46 -31.70
N VAL A 83 -10.07 70.33 -32.51
CA VAL A 83 -8.87 69.91 -33.25
C VAL A 83 -7.73 69.50 -32.34
N ALA A 84 -7.51 70.22 -31.23
CA ALA A 84 -6.50 69.83 -30.22
C ALA A 84 -6.78 68.45 -29.66
N PHE A 85 -8.01 68.16 -29.27
CA PHE A 85 -8.38 66.85 -28.80
C PHE A 85 -8.28 65.73 -29.86
N LEU A 86 -8.67 66.08 -31.13
CA LEU A 86 -8.47 65.17 -32.24
C LEU A 86 -6.98 64.87 -32.47
N PHE A 87 -6.14 65.87 -32.42
CA PHE A 87 -4.67 65.70 -32.53
C PHE A 87 -4.06 64.87 -31.38
N ALA A 88 -4.48 65.17 -30.19
CA ALA A 88 -4.05 64.37 -29.00
C ALA A 88 -4.28 62.86 -29.12
N ARG A 89 -5.25 62.44 -29.97
CA ARG A 89 -5.60 61.05 -30.18
C ARG A 89 -4.79 60.33 -31.24
N THR A 90 -4.11 61.04 -32.16
CA THR A 90 -3.37 60.42 -33.28
C THR A 90 -2.17 59.59 -32.79
N THR A 91 -1.58 59.99 -31.72
CA THR A 91 -0.45 59.25 -31.07
C THR A 91 -0.49 59.41 -29.54
N PRO A 92 -0.56 58.33 -28.71
CA PRO A 92 -0.61 58.50 -27.26
C PRO A 92 0.82 58.75 -26.69
N SER A 93 1.39 59.89 -26.96
CA SER A 93 2.69 60.30 -26.46
C SER A 93 2.64 61.68 -25.79
N ARG A 94 3.50 61.98 -24.85
CA ARG A 94 3.60 63.28 -24.19
C ARG A 94 3.89 64.37 -25.19
N TRP A 95 4.66 64.11 -26.24
CA TRP A 95 5.00 65.02 -27.30
C TRP A 95 3.76 65.36 -28.17
N ALA A 96 2.95 64.34 -28.48
CA ALA A 96 1.66 64.61 -29.19
C ALA A 96 0.71 65.42 -28.31
N GLY A 97 0.69 65.14 -26.98
CA GLY A 97 -0.01 65.93 -25.98
C GLY A 97 0.47 67.36 -25.98
N ALA A 98 1.78 67.60 -25.99
CA ALA A 98 2.35 68.98 -26.10
C ALA A 98 1.96 69.69 -27.42
N GLY A 99 2.01 68.96 -28.55
CA GLY A 99 1.56 69.51 -29.85
C GLY A 99 0.06 69.89 -29.86
N ALA A 100 -0.80 69.00 -29.26
CA ALA A 100 -2.22 69.31 -29.07
C ALA A 100 -2.43 70.52 -28.18
N GLY A 101 -1.67 70.64 -27.13
CA GLY A 101 -1.70 71.82 -26.25
C GLY A 101 -1.23 73.11 -26.94
N LEU A 102 -0.26 73.05 -27.86
CA LEU A 102 0.17 74.16 -28.67
C LEU A 102 -0.98 74.62 -29.60
N VAL A 103 -1.66 73.70 -30.27
CA VAL A 103 -2.85 74.01 -31.09
C VAL A 103 -3.92 74.67 -30.25
N LEU A 104 -4.17 74.13 -29.01
CA LEU A 104 -5.16 74.77 -28.13
C LEU A 104 -4.72 76.16 -27.69
N GLY A 105 -3.43 76.40 -27.36
CA GLY A 105 -2.87 77.65 -26.96
C GLY A 105 -2.99 78.72 -28.07
N ILE A 106 -2.67 78.31 -29.28
CA ILE A 106 -2.87 79.17 -30.45
C ILE A 106 -4.39 79.57 -30.66
N GLY A 107 -5.27 78.55 -30.46
CA GLY A 107 -6.70 78.73 -30.46
C GLY A 107 -7.19 79.76 -29.42
N ILE A 108 -6.66 79.64 -28.17
CA ILE A 108 -6.93 80.60 -27.07
C ILE A 108 -6.50 81.98 -27.46
N ALA A 109 -5.30 82.14 -28.04
CA ALA A 109 -4.81 83.42 -28.49
C ALA A 109 -5.67 84.01 -29.59
N CYS A 110 -5.98 83.24 -30.64
CA CYS A 110 -6.86 83.67 -31.73
C CYS A 110 -8.26 84.11 -31.22
N MET A 111 -8.87 83.31 -30.35
CA MET A 111 -10.16 83.68 -29.76
C MET A 111 -10.06 84.94 -28.92
N HIS A 112 -8.97 85.12 -28.15
CA HIS A 112 -8.76 86.28 -27.28
C HIS A 112 -8.64 87.60 -28.12
N PHE A 113 -7.75 87.62 -29.12
CA PHE A 113 -7.53 88.73 -29.94
C PHE A 113 -8.78 89.04 -30.85
N LEU A 114 -9.44 88.02 -31.34
CA LEU A 114 -10.68 88.16 -32.05
C LEU A 114 -11.81 88.69 -31.14
N GLY A 115 -11.87 88.20 -29.90
CA GLY A 115 -12.82 88.69 -28.91
C GLY A 115 -12.61 90.23 -28.64
N ILE A 116 -11.36 90.64 -28.50
CA ILE A 116 -11.02 92.01 -28.27
C ILE A 116 -11.30 92.87 -29.54
N ALA A 117 -11.00 92.38 -30.75
CA ALA A 117 -11.33 93.01 -31.99
C ALA A 117 -12.84 93.27 -32.16
N GLY A 118 -13.69 92.48 -31.53
CA GLY A 118 -15.15 92.65 -31.43
C GLY A 118 -15.61 93.66 -30.40
N VAL A 119 -14.74 94.20 -29.58
CA VAL A 119 -15.04 95.29 -28.62
C VAL A 119 -15.18 96.61 -29.34
N ARG A 120 -16.32 97.26 -29.20
CA ARG A 120 -16.59 98.60 -29.73
C ARG A 120 -16.47 99.60 -28.61
N LEU A 121 -15.58 100.56 -28.77
CA LEU A 121 -15.34 101.63 -27.82
C LEU A 121 -15.10 102.96 -28.56
N PRO A 122 -15.31 104.09 -27.95
CA PRO A 122 -14.97 105.38 -28.54
C PRO A 122 -13.46 105.68 -28.56
N GLY A 123 -12.74 105.01 -29.50
CA GLY A 123 -11.30 104.97 -29.64
C GLY A 123 -10.82 103.68 -30.29
N HIS A 124 -9.52 103.37 -30.09
CA HIS A 124 -8.95 102.16 -30.63
C HIS A 124 -7.96 101.56 -29.60
N PHE A 125 -7.70 100.23 -29.75
CA PHE A 125 -6.64 99.61 -28.99
C PHE A 125 -5.30 99.72 -29.70
N THR A 126 -4.28 100.11 -28.92
CA THR A 126 -2.88 100.03 -29.34
C THR A 126 -2.21 98.91 -28.51
N TRP A 127 -1.28 98.20 -29.12
CA TRP A 127 -0.69 96.99 -28.53
C TRP A 127 0.79 97.24 -28.37
N ASP A 128 1.29 96.75 -27.22
CA ASP A 128 2.70 96.47 -27.01
C ASP A 128 3.06 95.15 -27.65
N PRO A 129 3.85 95.09 -28.74
CA PRO A 129 4.12 93.83 -29.46
C PRO A 129 4.91 92.82 -28.64
N ALA A 130 5.84 93.29 -27.82
CA ALA A 130 6.68 92.41 -27.03
C ALA A 130 5.88 91.71 -25.93
N MET A 131 5.00 92.46 -25.27
CA MET A 131 4.11 91.93 -24.23
C MET A 131 3.03 91.03 -24.83
N ALA A 132 2.46 91.28 -25.97
CA ALA A 132 1.53 90.43 -26.68
C ALA A 132 2.18 89.15 -27.13
N ALA A 133 3.39 89.18 -27.66
CA ALA A 133 4.14 87.99 -28.01
C ALA A 133 4.45 87.12 -26.78
N THR A 134 4.82 87.75 -25.62
CA THR A 134 5.06 87.03 -24.35
C THR A 134 3.79 86.36 -23.84
N ALA A 135 2.62 87.01 -23.93
CA ALA A 135 1.34 86.47 -23.56
C ALA A 135 1.00 85.23 -24.38
N ILE A 136 1.19 85.26 -25.69
CA ILE A 136 0.96 84.13 -26.61
C ILE A 136 1.93 82.99 -26.27
N ALA A 137 3.24 83.27 -26.12
CA ALA A 137 4.24 82.26 -25.84
C ALA A 137 4.01 81.56 -24.49
N ALA A 138 3.72 82.33 -23.43
CA ALA A 138 3.41 81.80 -22.14
C ALA A 138 2.15 80.92 -22.07
N GLY A 139 1.09 81.43 -22.75
CA GLY A 139 -0.17 80.68 -22.83
C GLY A 139 -0.05 79.40 -23.64
N CYS A 140 0.64 79.39 -24.74
CA CYS A 140 0.92 78.23 -25.57
C CYS A 140 1.82 77.20 -24.79
N GLY A 141 2.84 77.63 -24.08
CA GLY A 141 3.72 76.82 -23.32
C GLY A 141 3.00 76.10 -22.17
N LEU A 142 2.16 76.83 -21.43
CA LEU A 142 1.34 76.25 -20.37
C LEU A 142 0.28 75.32 -20.91
N ALA A 143 -0.36 75.64 -22.04
CA ALA A 143 -1.36 74.79 -22.71
C ALA A 143 -0.71 73.47 -23.21
N ALA A 144 0.52 73.56 -23.78
CA ALA A 144 1.31 72.38 -24.14
C ALA A 144 1.64 71.49 -22.96
N ALA A 145 2.07 72.11 -21.83
CA ALA A 145 2.36 71.38 -20.61
C ALA A 145 1.10 70.67 -20.04
N GLY A 146 -0.05 71.39 -20.01
CA GLY A 146 -1.32 70.85 -19.52
C GLY A 146 -1.80 69.61 -20.29
N MET A 147 -1.78 69.73 -21.64
CA MET A 147 -2.16 68.59 -22.51
C MET A 147 -1.15 67.48 -22.51
N ALA A 148 0.17 67.70 -22.32
CA ALA A 148 1.20 66.70 -22.15
C ALA A 148 0.98 65.88 -20.87
N ILE A 149 0.59 66.52 -19.74
CA ILE A 149 0.21 65.87 -18.50
C ILE A 149 -1.02 64.97 -18.70
N HIS A 150 -2.05 65.52 -19.46
CA HIS A 150 -3.28 64.73 -19.70
C HIS A 150 -3.04 63.43 -20.50
N VAL A 151 -2.30 63.56 -21.62
CA VAL A 151 -2.01 62.44 -22.51
C VAL A 151 -0.97 61.47 -21.88
N GLY A 152 0.02 62.00 -21.17
CA GLY A 152 1.13 61.20 -20.65
C GLY A 152 0.87 60.48 -19.33
N SER A 153 -0.27 60.70 -18.68
CA SER A 153 -0.55 60.12 -17.35
C SER A 153 -2.01 59.71 -17.20
N ALA A 154 -2.24 58.43 -16.84
CA ALA A 154 -3.59 57.94 -16.54
C ALA A 154 -3.95 58.18 -15.07
N GLY A 155 -5.14 58.68 -14.78
CA GLY A 155 -5.68 58.77 -13.44
C GLY A 155 -6.36 60.12 -13.11
N ALA A 156 -7.12 60.14 -12.02
CA ALA A 156 -7.88 61.33 -11.61
C ALA A 156 -6.98 62.52 -11.20
N ARG A 157 -5.89 62.25 -10.52
CA ARG A 157 -4.92 63.26 -10.05
C ARG A 157 -4.23 63.96 -11.23
N ALA A 158 -3.81 63.24 -12.25
CA ALA A 158 -3.19 63.77 -13.43
C ALA A 158 -4.17 64.66 -14.25
N ARG A 159 -5.43 64.25 -14.34
CA ARG A 159 -6.47 65.07 -15.01
C ARG A 159 -6.75 66.37 -14.26
N LEU A 160 -6.83 66.33 -12.91
CA LEU A 160 -7.01 67.55 -12.13
C LEU A 160 -5.83 68.51 -12.30
N ALA A 161 -4.60 67.98 -12.29
CA ALA A 161 -3.39 68.74 -12.54
C ALA A 161 -3.40 69.35 -13.93
N ALA A 162 -3.77 68.57 -14.97
CA ALA A 162 -3.90 69.09 -16.35
C ALA A 162 -4.95 70.20 -16.46
N ALA A 163 -6.13 70.01 -15.84
CA ALA A 163 -7.18 71.05 -15.82
C ALA A 163 -6.67 72.32 -15.14
N THR A 164 -5.94 72.23 -14.05
CA THR A 164 -5.36 73.38 -13.34
C THR A 164 -4.33 74.13 -14.22
N VAL A 165 -3.43 73.37 -14.89
CA VAL A 165 -2.41 73.98 -15.77
C VAL A 165 -3.05 74.62 -17.00
N LEU A 166 -4.07 73.99 -17.56
CA LEU A 166 -4.84 74.58 -18.68
C LEU A 166 -5.57 75.84 -18.24
N THR A 167 -6.17 75.85 -17.07
CA THR A 167 -6.82 77.05 -16.50
C THR A 167 -5.80 78.18 -16.34
N LEU A 168 -4.60 77.82 -15.82
CA LEU A 168 -3.52 78.79 -15.70
C LEU A 168 -3.06 79.38 -17.06
N ALA A 169 -2.98 78.50 -18.10
CA ALA A 169 -2.65 78.90 -19.47
C ALA A 169 -3.61 79.98 -20.01
N ILE A 170 -4.90 79.78 -19.81
CA ILE A 170 -5.95 80.68 -20.26
C ILE A 170 -5.88 81.98 -19.47
N ALA A 171 -5.74 81.95 -18.19
CA ALA A 171 -5.64 83.15 -17.34
C ALA A 171 -4.39 83.95 -17.64
N VAL A 172 -3.19 83.29 -17.71
CA VAL A 172 -1.94 84.01 -18.03
C VAL A 172 -2.01 84.70 -19.39
N LEU A 173 -2.49 83.96 -20.43
CA LEU A 173 -2.64 84.52 -21.74
C LEU A 173 -3.58 85.75 -21.73
N HIS A 174 -4.75 85.57 -21.08
CA HIS A 174 -5.75 86.66 -21.02
C HIS A 174 -5.21 87.89 -20.28
N PHE A 175 -4.67 87.74 -19.11
CA PHE A 175 -4.23 88.91 -18.30
C PHE A 175 -2.99 89.59 -18.91
N LEU A 176 -2.02 88.82 -19.41
CA LEU A 176 -0.85 89.43 -20.08
C LEU A 176 -1.25 90.08 -21.38
N ALA A 177 -2.16 89.50 -22.15
CA ALA A 177 -2.62 90.18 -23.38
C ALA A 177 -3.43 91.40 -23.07
N MET A 178 -4.25 91.37 -21.99
CA MET A 178 -4.97 92.61 -21.57
C MET A 178 -4.00 93.67 -21.04
N ALA A 179 -2.91 93.37 -20.40
CA ALA A 179 -1.87 94.28 -19.99
C ALA A 179 -1.10 94.90 -21.20
N ALA A 180 -0.99 94.15 -22.27
CA ALA A 180 -0.42 94.67 -23.55
C ALA A 180 -1.33 95.71 -24.30
N ALA A 181 -2.60 95.73 -24.01
CA ALA A 181 -3.61 96.57 -24.69
C ALA A 181 -3.77 97.90 -23.99
N ARG A 182 -3.58 99.00 -24.72
CA ARG A 182 -3.83 100.34 -24.21
C ARG A 182 -5.00 100.90 -25.02
N VAL A 183 -5.96 101.43 -24.29
CA VAL A 183 -7.06 102.20 -24.91
C VAL A 183 -6.66 103.65 -25.19
N VAL A 184 -6.72 104.04 -26.42
CA VAL A 184 -6.52 105.45 -26.82
C VAL A 184 -7.93 105.98 -27.20
N PRO A 185 -8.50 106.84 -26.39
CA PRO A 185 -9.79 107.42 -26.62
C PRO A 185 -9.72 108.34 -27.82
N ASP A 186 -10.70 108.33 -28.71
CA ASP A 186 -10.84 109.28 -29.79
C ASP A 186 -12.24 109.93 -29.65
N PRO A 187 -12.31 111.18 -29.24
CA PRO A 187 -13.55 111.92 -29.02
C PRO A 187 -14.42 112.11 -30.26
N ALA A 188 -13.84 111.92 -31.49
CA ALA A 188 -14.55 112.03 -32.76
C ALA A 188 -15.38 110.88 -33.16
N LEU A 189 -15.17 109.78 -32.47
CA LEU A 189 -15.90 108.50 -32.74
C LEU A 189 -17.14 108.38 -31.87
N ALA A 190 -18.32 108.52 -32.48
CA ALA A 190 -19.59 108.27 -31.79
C ALA A 190 -19.69 106.80 -31.30
N VAL A 191 -20.21 106.56 -30.09
CA VAL A 191 -20.43 105.19 -29.52
C VAL A 191 -21.45 104.46 -30.46
N PRO A 192 -21.07 103.40 -31.07
CA PRO A 192 -22.03 102.59 -31.92
C PRO A 192 -23.22 102.07 -31.10
N GLN A 193 -24.44 102.46 -31.55
CA GLN A 193 -25.66 101.97 -30.89
C GLN A 193 -25.98 100.51 -31.13
N LEU A 194 -25.19 99.76 -31.87
CA LEU A 194 -25.44 98.39 -32.35
C LEU A 194 -24.47 97.35 -31.74
N GLY A 195 -24.23 97.45 -30.41
CA GLY A 195 -23.45 96.36 -29.69
C GLY A 195 -24.32 95.54 -28.74
N LEU A 196 -23.92 94.28 -28.48
CA LEU A 196 -24.50 93.47 -27.39
C LEU A 196 -24.35 94.27 -26.12
N ALA A 197 -25.48 94.51 -25.44
CA ALA A 197 -25.45 95.09 -24.13
C ALA A 197 -24.79 94.13 -23.16
N ARG A 198 -24.05 94.57 -22.08
CA ARG A 198 -23.43 93.77 -21.09
C ARG A 198 -24.36 92.67 -20.55
N GLY A 199 -25.64 92.93 -20.35
CA GLY A 199 -26.63 92.00 -19.87
C GLY A 199 -26.92 90.84 -20.83
N VAL A 200 -26.96 91.10 -22.17
CA VAL A 200 -27.13 90.06 -23.20
C VAL A 200 -25.90 89.11 -23.25
N LEU A 201 -24.72 89.70 -23.18
CA LEU A 201 -23.47 88.92 -23.11
C LEU A 201 -23.41 88.07 -21.85
N ALA A 202 -23.77 88.66 -20.71
CA ALA A 202 -23.84 87.94 -19.46
C ALA A 202 -24.85 86.75 -19.48
N GLY A 203 -26.03 87.01 -20.14
CA GLY A 203 -27.03 85.92 -20.37
C GLY A 203 -26.51 84.84 -21.27
N GLY A 204 -25.79 85.17 -22.33
CA GLY A 204 -25.11 84.16 -23.19
C GLY A 204 -24.07 83.31 -22.43
N ILE A 205 -23.26 83.95 -21.65
CA ILE A 205 -22.27 83.26 -20.77
C ILE A 205 -22.99 82.29 -19.75
N ALA A 206 -24.09 82.81 -19.13
CA ALA A 206 -24.88 81.99 -18.23
C ALA A 206 -25.48 80.77 -18.91
N GLY A 207 -25.95 80.90 -20.14
CA GLY A 207 -26.48 79.82 -21.01
C GLY A 207 -25.40 78.75 -21.30
N VAL A 208 -24.22 79.23 -21.73
CA VAL A 208 -23.07 78.31 -21.93
C VAL A 208 -22.69 77.56 -20.65
N MET A 209 -22.67 78.24 -19.51
CA MET A 209 -22.40 77.64 -18.21
C MET A 209 -23.42 76.56 -17.84
N ALA A 210 -24.70 76.84 -18.08
CA ALA A 210 -25.74 75.83 -17.82
C ALA A 210 -25.50 74.52 -18.61
N VAL A 211 -25.10 74.64 -19.86
CA VAL A 211 -24.79 73.52 -20.76
C VAL A 211 -23.56 72.72 -20.22
N ILE A 212 -22.49 73.43 -19.80
CA ILE A 212 -21.30 72.82 -19.23
C ILE A 212 -21.63 72.07 -17.91
N LEU A 213 -22.45 72.65 -17.05
CA LEU A 213 -22.92 72.03 -15.84
C LEU A 213 -23.82 70.79 -16.11
N ALA A 214 -24.69 70.87 -17.16
CA ALA A 214 -25.47 69.70 -17.58
C ALA A 214 -24.57 68.54 -18.07
N PHE A 215 -23.50 68.79 -18.79
CA PHE A 215 -22.52 67.79 -19.17
C PHE A 215 -21.81 67.23 -17.98
N ALA A 216 -21.46 68.03 -17.00
CA ALA A 216 -20.87 67.57 -15.74
C ALA A 216 -21.81 66.62 -14.97
N ALA A 217 -23.08 67.01 -14.82
CA ALA A 217 -24.09 66.19 -14.15
C ALA A 217 -24.33 64.87 -14.91
N LEU A 218 -24.45 64.89 -16.22
CA LEU A 218 -24.62 63.69 -17.05
C LEU A 218 -23.44 62.70 -16.90
N THR A 219 -22.20 63.22 -16.83
CA THR A 219 -21.03 62.41 -16.65
C THR A 219 -21.02 61.73 -15.31
N LEU A 220 -21.39 62.39 -14.23
CA LEU A 220 -21.49 61.83 -12.88
C LEU A 220 -22.59 60.79 -12.78
N MET A 221 -23.77 61.03 -13.35
CA MET A 221 -24.89 60.11 -13.39
C MET A 221 -24.52 58.80 -14.12
N LEU A 222 -23.91 58.91 -15.29
CA LEU A 222 -23.49 57.72 -16.03
C LEU A 222 -22.42 56.89 -15.32
N ASP A 223 -21.52 57.52 -14.60
CA ASP A 223 -20.54 56.80 -13.75
C ASP A 223 -21.22 56.09 -12.59
N HIS A 224 -22.21 56.68 -11.96
CA HIS A 224 -22.95 56.06 -10.86
C HIS A 224 -23.74 54.83 -11.33
N LEU A 225 -24.51 54.95 -12.41
CA LEU A 225 -25.23 53.80 -13.00
C LEU A 225 -24.31 52.64 -13.38
N ARG A 226 -23.13 52.93 -13.92
CA ARG A 226 -22.13 51.91 -14.27
C ARG A 226 -21.64 51.15 -13.07
N ARG A 227 -21.40 51.82 -11.91
CA ARG A 227 -20.99 51.14 -10.66
C ARG A 227 -22.06 50.22 -10.15
N ILE A 228 -23.34 50.60 -10.17
CA ILE A 228 -24.48 49.80 -9.74
C ILE A 228 -24.58 48.54 -10.62
N ASN A 229 -24.54 48.68 -11.93
CA ASN A 229 -24.67 47.55 -12.84
C ASN A 229 -23.53 46.52 -12.70
N VAL A 230 -22.29 46.96 -12.43
CA VAL A 230 -21.14 46.10 -12.16
C VAL A 230 -21.31 45.36 -10.84
N ALA A 231 -21.84 46.05 -9.83
CA ALA A 231 -22.08 45.43 -8.52
C ALA A 231 -23.17 44.31 -8.58
N LEU A 232 -24.29 44.62 -9.26
CA LEU A 232 -25.39 43.65 -9.49
C LEU A 232 -24.92 42.42 -10.25
N ALA A 233 -24.14 42.64 -11.34
CA ALA A 233 -23.62 41.56 -12.16
C ALA A 233 -22.63 40.65 -11.38
N ARG A 234 -21.83 41.21 -10.44
CA ARG A 234 -20.95 40.45 -9.54
C ARG A 234 -21.76 39.64 -8.56
N GLN A 235 -22.76 40.21 -7.93
CA GLN A 235 -23.61 39.53 -6.97
C GLN A 235 -24.38 38.37 -7.62
N GLY A 236 -24.92 38.55 -8.80
CA GLY A 236 -25.60 37.50 -9.56
C GLY A 236 -24.69 36.35 -9.97
N ARG A 237 -23.42 36.65 -10.34
CA ARG A 237 -22.41 35.61 -10.64
C ARG A 237 -22.04 34.83 -9.40
N MET A 238 -21.78 35.51 -8.30
CA MET A 238 -21.40 34.84 -7.01
C MET A 238 -22.53 33.94 -6.50
N LEU A 239 -23.79 34.36 -6.67
CA LEU A 239 -24.93 33.50 -6.24
C LEU A 239 -25.05 32.27 -7.14
N ARG A 240 -24.91 32.43 -8.47
CA ARG A 240 -24.92 31.28 -9.40
C ARG A 240 -23.76 30.32 -9.14
N GLU A 241 -22.57 30.83 -8.88
CA GLU A 241 -21.39 30.03 -8.59
C GLU A 241 -21.56 29.23 -7.29
N LYS A 242 -22.11 29.86 -6.23
CA LYS A 242 -22.43 29.16 -4.97
C LYS A 242 -23.49 28.09 -5.18
N THR A 243 -24.52 28.34 -5.96
CA THR A 243 -25.57 27.35 -6.24
C THR A 243 -24.99 26.16 -7.01
N LEU A 244 -24.23 26.41 -8.07
CA LEU A 244 -23.57 25.36 -8.85
C LEU A 244 -22.57 24.55 -8.02
N LEU A 245 -21.81 25.20 -7.13
CA LEU A 245 -20.89 24.52 -6.23
C LEU A 245 -21.64 23.62 -5.24
N LEU A 246 -22.74 24.10 -4.67
CA LEU A 246 -23.57 23.30 -3.76
C LEU A 246 -24.19 22.10 -4.47
N ASP A 247 -24.76 22.29 -5.65
CA ASP A 247 -25.35 21.20 -6.44
C ASP A 247 -24.30 20.17 -6.83
N ALA A 248 -23.14 20.64 -7.35
CA ALA A 248 -22.03 19.76 -7.70
C ALA A 248 -21.47 18.99 -6.46
N THR A 249 -21.44 19.65 -5.30
CA THR A 249 -21.01 18.99 -4.05
C THR A 249 -21.99 17.90 -3.64
N LEU A 250 -23.29 18.19 -3.67
CA LEU A 250 -24.32 17.23 -3.34
C LEU A 250 -24.34 16.03 -4.31
N ASP A 251 -24.14 16.28 -5.60
CA ASP A 251 -24.12 15.23 -6.62
C ASP A 251 -22.84 14.39 -6.62
N SER A 252 -21.70 14.98 -6.19
CA SER A 252 -20.42 14.25 -6.06
C SER A 252 -20.29 13.42 -4.79
N MET A 253 -21.22 13.54 -3.84
CA MET A 253 -21.21 12.78 -2.62
C MET A 253 -21.54 11.30 -2.86
N ASP A 254 -20.70 10.40 -2.38
CA ASP A 254 -20.97 8.96 -2.37
C ASP A 254 -22.14 8.56 -1.43
N GLN A 255 -22.57 9.48 -0.60
CA GLN A 255 -23.68 9.30 0.33
C GLN A 255 -24.96 9.89 -0.25
N GLY A 256 -26.06 9.14 -0.15
CA GLY A 256 -27.40 9.67 -0.35
C GLY A 256 -27.73 10.66 0.76
N LEU A 257 -28.31 11.80 0.41
CA LEU A 257 -28.69 12.83 1.36
C LEU A 257 -30.15 13.25 1.12
N ILE A 258 -30.93 13.24 2.22
CA ILE A 258 -32.29 13.82 2.26
C ILE A 258 -32.36 14.80 3.42
N MET A 259 -32.72 16.05 3.14
CA MET A 259 -32.98 17.06 4.16
C MET A 259 -34.47 17.35 4.22
N VAL A 260 -35.00 17.33 5.43
CA VAL A 260 -36.43 17.54 5.72
C VAL A 260 -36.56 18.74 6.66
N ASP A 261 -37.49 19.66 6.35
CA ASP A 261 -37.76 20.82 7.21
C ASP A 261 -38.64 20.50 8.40
N ALA A 262 -38.87 21.47 9.29
CA ALA A 262 -39.73 21.36 10.47
C ALA A 262 -41.21 20.99 10.12
N GLY A 263 -41.66 21.32 8.93
CA GLY A 263 -42.97 20.94 8.40
C GLY A 263 -43.04 19.50 7.88
N GLY A 264 -41.92 18.76 7.89
CA GLY A 264 -41.80 17.40 7.39
C GLY A 264 -41.74 17.31 5.87
N VAL A 265 -41.41 18.40 5.15
CA VAL A 265 -41.28 18.46 3.69
C VAL A 265 -39.82 18.25 3.31
N VAL A 266 -39.61 17.45 2.29
CA VAL A 266 -38.27 17.24 1.72
C VAL A 266 -37.81 18.49 0.95
N ARG A 267 -36.71 19.11 1.38
CA ARG A 267 -36.13 20.29 0.76
C ARG A 267 -34.97 19.98 -0.15
N VAL A 268 -34.16 19.01 0.23
CA VAL A 268 -32.97 18.58 -0.53
C VAL A 268 -32.98 17.06 -0.63
N CYS A 269 -32.68 16.56 -1.82
CA CYS A 269 -32.46 15.15 -2.08
C CYS A 269 -31.45 15.08 -3.24
N ASN A 270 -30.27 14.48 -3.01
CA ASN A 270 -29.26 14.33 -4.05
C ASN A 270 -29.51 13.07 -4.91
N GLU A 271 -28.87 13.00 -6.06
CA GLU A 271 -29.01 11.88 -7.01
C GLU A 271 -28.64 10.53 -6.36
N ARG A 272 -27.67 10.53 -5.45
CA ARG A 272 -27.25 9.32 -4.76
C ARG A 272 -28.35 8.76 -3.86
N ALA A 273 -29.13 9.62 -3.20
CA ALA A 273 -30.29 9.19 -2.41
C ALA A 273 -31.38 8.59 -3.29
N LEU A 274 -31.63 9.18 -4.48
CA LEU A 274 -32.59 8.61 -5.44
C LEU A 274 -32.18 7.19 -5.83
N ALA A 275 -30.90 6.98 -6.18
CA ALA A 275 -30.38 5.69 -6.59
C ALA A 275 -30.38 4.66 -5.45
N LEU A 276 -29.89 5.02 -4.25
CA LEU A 276 -29.78 4.11 -3.12
C LEU A 276 -31.17 3.70 -2.58
N LEU A 277 -32.16 4.58 -2.65
CA LEU A 277 -33.51 4.34 -2.14
C LEU A 277 -34.50 3.94 -3.23
N ASP A 278 -34.09 3.97 -4.51
CA ASP A 278 -34.90 3.70 -5.68
C ASP A 278 -36.16 4.60 -5.70
N LEU A 279 -35.94 5.91 -5.49
CA LEU A 279 -36.97 6.92 -5.46
C LEU A 279 -37.16 7.58 -6.85
N PRO A 280 -38.43 7.74 -7.32
CA PRO A 280 -38.67 8.44 -8.58
C PRO A 280 -38.27 9.92 -8.49
N ARG A 281 -37.45 10.40 -9.44
CA ARG A 281 -37.04 11.82 -9.51
C ARG A 281 -38.23 12.78 -9.54
N ALA A 282 -39.29 12.46 -10.31
CA ALA A 282 -40.50 13.28 -10.39
C ALA A 282 -41.19 13.45 -9.04
N MET A 283 -41.20 12.39 -8.21
CA MET A 283 -41.75 12.47 -6.87
C MET A 283 -40.99 13.46 -5.98
N MET A 284 -39.65 13.44 -6.05
CA MET A 284 -38.83 14.27 -5.21
C MET A 284 -38.80 15.75 -5.66
N GLN A 285 -38.93 16.00 -6.97
CA GLN A 285 -39.11 17.35 -7.53
C GLN A 285 -40.39 18.04 -7.05
N ALA A 286 -41.42 17.28 -6.77
CA ALA A 286 -42.66 17.79 -6.23
C ALA A 286 -42.59 18.18 -4.74
N ARG A 287 -41.41 18.09 -4.10
CA ARG A 287 -41.19 18.36 -2.67
C ARG A 287 -42.17 17.62 -1.78
N PRO A 288 -42.15 16.27 -1.77
CA PRO A 288 -43.11 15.47 -1.04
C PRO A 288 -42.96 15.62 0.48
N SER A 289 -43.99 15.31 1.24
CA SER A 289 -43.82 15.07 2.68
C SER A 289 -42.93 13.81 2.88
N TYR A 290 -42.07 13.81 3.89
CA TYR A 290 -41.23 12.66 4.19
C TYR A 290 -42.03 11.38 4.47
N ARG A 291 -43.27 11.54 5.01
CA ARG A 291 -44.20 10.42 5.16
C ARG A 291 -44.61 9.78 3.82
N ALA A 292 -44.68 10.59 2.75
CA ALA A 292 -44.95 10.07 1.39
C ALA A 292 -43.75 9.25 0.86
N VAL A 293 -42.55 9.69 1.13
CA VAL A 293 -41.31 8.96 0.79
C VAL A 293 -41.31 7.61 1.52
N LEU A 294 -41.57 7.59 2.82
CA LEU A 294 -41.63 6.34 3.61
C LEU A 294 -42.74 5.40 3.12
N ARG A 295 -43.91 5.93 2.73
CA ARG A 295 -44.99 5.10 2.14
C ARG A 295 -44.56 4.50 0.81
N HIS A 296 -43.89 5.25 -0.04
CA HIS A 296 -43.36 4.76 -1.32
C HIS A 296 -42.34 3.65 -1.09
N GLU A 297 -41.42 3.83 -0.16
CA GLU A 297 -40.47 2.77 0.22
C GLU A 297 -41.17 1.53 0.79
N ALA A 298 -42.22 1.71 1.59
CA ALA A 298 -42.95 0.62 2.21
C ALA A 298 -43.82 -0.18 1.19
N SER A 299 -44.38 0.50 0.16
CA SER A 299 -45.20 -0.16 -0.88
C SER A 299 -44.41 -1.10 -1.79
N ARG A 300 -43.12 -0.91 -1.92
CA ARG A 300 -42.19 -1.79 -2.68
C ARG A 300 -41.63 -2.95 -1.85
N ARG A 301 -42.00 -3.05 -0.56
CA ARG A 301 -41.55 -4.13 0.33
C ARG A 301 -42.56 -5.25 0.33
N GLU A 302 -42.35 -6.29 -0.43
CA GLU A 302 -42.99 -7.58 -0.19
C GLU A 302 -42.54 -8.12 1.19
N ARG A 303 -43.54 -8.15 2.13
CA ARG A 303 -43.53 -9.00 3.33
C ARG A 303 -42.44 -8.87 4.41
N ARG A 304 -42.08 -7.68 4.89
CA ARG A 304 -41.58 -7.58 6.28
C ARG A 304 -42.16 -6.34 6.98
N ARG A 305 -42.58 -6.51 8.24
CA ARG A 305 -43.20 -5.49 9.09
C ARG A 305 -42.37 -4.21 9.12
N PRO A 306 -42.98 -3.01 9.04
CA PRO A 306 -42.21 -1.77 9.19
C PRO A 306 -41.51 -1.74 10.55
N ASP A 307 -40.24 -1.34 10.52
CA ASP A 307 -39.42 -1.22 11.70
C ASP A 307 -40.13 -0.31 12.71
N ARG A 308 -40.47 -0.84 13.87
CA ARG A 308 -41.17 -0.13 14.94
C ARG A 308 -40.45 1.14 15.38
N SER A 309 -39.12 1.17 15.23
CA SER A 309 -38.25 2.29 15.61
C SER A 309 -38.54 3.57 14.81
N ILE A 310 -38.87 3.47 13.52
CA ILE A 310 -39.17 4.62 12.66
C ILE A 310 -40.52 5.26 13.01
N ARG A 311 -41.53 4.46 13.33
CA ARG A 311 -42.84 4.94 13.76
C ARG A 311 -42.74 5.67 15.10
N THR A 312 -42.02 5.12 16.04
CA THR A 312 -41.83 5.67 17.38
C THR A 312 -41.07 7.00 17.36
N TRP A 313 -40.09 7.15 16.43
CA TRP A 313 -39.30 8.38 16.31
C TRP A 313 -40.11 9.54 15.70
N ILE A 314 -40.95 9.28 14.70
CA ILE A 314 -41.84 10.29 14.10
C ILE A 314 -42.94 10.70 15.09
N GLU A 315 -43.38 9.75 15.93
CA GLU A 315 -44.48 9.97 16.88
C GLU A 315 -44.08 10.56 18.22
N ARG A 316 -42.80 10.34 18.66
CA ARG A 316 -42.34 10.78 20.00
C ARG A 316 -41.50 12.04 20.03
N GLY A 317 -41.06 12.58 18.87
CA GLY A 317 -40.36 13.88 18.84
C GLY A 317 -39.15 13.96 19.76
N GLU A 318 -38.37 12.87 19.91
CA GLU A 318 -37.11 12.92 20.66
C GLU A 318 -36.10 13.76 19.87
N ALA A 319 -36.28 15.08 20.00
CA ALA A 319 -35.41 16.10 19.45
C ALA A 319 -34.07 16.08 20.21
N GLY A 320 -32.96 15.85 19.51
CA GLY A 320 -31.66 16.24 20.01
C GLY A 320 -30.51 15.26 19.84
N GLN A 321 -30.71 13.99 19.49
CA GLN A 321 -29.57 13.05 19.35
C GLN A 321 -29.46 12.48 17.95
N THR A 322 -28.22 12.41 17.46
CA THR A 322 -27.89 11.73 16.21
C THR A 322 -28.15 10.23 16.35
N GLN A 323 -28.90 9.65 15.43
CA GLN A 323 -29.17 8.22 15.38
C GLN A 323 -28.47 7.58 14.17
N VAL A 324 -27.87 6.40 14.38
CA VAL A 324 -27.27 5.60 13.33
C VAL A 324 -27.82 4.19 13.42
N HIS A 325 -28.30 3.65 12.32
CA HIS A 325 -28.73 2.26 12.24
C HIS A 325 -28.44 1.67 10.87
N GLU A 326 -28.22 0.35 10.84
CA GLU A 326 -27.98 -0.38 9.62
C GLU A 326 -29.26 -1.05 9.14
N ARG A 327 -29.44 -1.12 7.84
CA ARG A 327 -30.63 -1.70 7.21
C ARG A 327 -30.25 -2.47 5.95
N ALA A 328 -30.54 -3.77 5.96
CA ALA A 328 -30.48 -4.60 4.76
C ALA A 328 -31.72 -4.38 3.88
N ARG A 329 -31.52 -4.21 2.59
CA ARG A 329 -32.59 -4.09 1.57
C ARG A 329 -32.80 -5.42 0.84
N PRO A 330 -34.01 -5.64 0.27
CA PRO A 330 -34.33 -6.87 -0.48
C PRO A 330 -33.42 -7.10 -1.70
N ASN A 331 -32.87 -6.04 -2.28
CA ASN A 331 -31.94 -6.10 -3.40
C ASN A 331 -30.48 -6.43 -3.01
N GLY A 332 -30.23 -6.81 -1.75
CA GLY A 332 -28.92 -7.18 -1.23
C GLY A 332 -28.06 -6.01 -0.74
N LEU A 333 -28.51 -4.74 -0.91
CA LEU A 333 -27.79 -3.59 -0.38
C LEU A 333 -27.94 -3.51 1.15
N VAL A 334 -26.84 -3.19 1.83
CA VAL A 334 -26.84 -2.83 3.26
C VAL A 334 -26.55 -1.35 3.38
N LEU A 335 -27.52 -0.60 3.91
CA LEU A 335 -27.41 0.84 4.08
C LEU A 335 -27.18 1.18 5.55
N GLU A 336 -26.16 2.01 5.82
CA GLU A 336 -26.03 2.74 7.07
C GLU A 336 -26.83 4.04 6.95
N ILE A 337 -27.81 4.22 7.82
CA ILE A 337 -28.72 5.37 7.83
C ILE A 337 -28.38 6.20 9.06
N ARG A 338 -27.91 7.43 8.83
CA ARG A 338 -27.63 8.39 9.89
C ARG A 338 -28.60 9.54 9.83
N THR A 339 -29.25 9.83 10.92
CA THR A 339 -30.23 10.93 11.06
C THR A 339 -29.68 11.96 12.05
N VAL A 340 -29.57 13.20 11.61
CA VAL A 340 -29.06 14.34 12.39
C VAL A 340 -30.16 15.38 12.47
N PRO A 341 -30.64 15.75 13.67
CA PRO A 341 -31.62 16.81 13.83
C PRO A 341 -31.01 18.19 13.54
N LEU A 342 -31.83 19.08 12.99
CA LEU A 342 -31.48 20.48 12.71
C LEU A 342 -32.08 21.41 13.79
N ALA A 343 -31.45 22.56 14.00
CA ALA A 343 -31.85 23.54 15.02
C ALA A 343 -33.26 24.14 14.79
N ASP A 344 -33.74 24.12 13.54
CA ASP A 344 -35.06 24.61 13.12
C ASP A 344 -36.20 23.57 13.28
N GLY A 345 -35.90 22.40 13.86
CA GLY A 345 -36.86 21.28 14.04
C GLY A 345 -36.97 20.33 12.86
N GLY A 346 -36.17 20.53 11.80
CA GLY A 346 -36.01 19.58 10.71
C GLY A 346 -34.95 18.53 11.01
N PHE A 347 -34.55 17.73 10.00
CA PHE A 347 -33.46 16.75 10.09
C PHE A 347 -32.79 16.52 8.74
N VAL A 348 -31.52 16.12 8.83
CA VAL A 348 -30.77 15.58 7.68
C VAL A 348 -30.58 14.09 7.86
N ARG A 349 -30.86 13.33 6.82
CA ARG A 349 -30.65 11.89 6.79
C ARG A 349 -29.68 11.54 5.68
N THR A 350 -28.59 10.86 6.04
CA THR A 350 -27.62 10.34 5.09
C THR A 350 -27.76 8.82 4.97
N PHE A 351 -27.48 8.32 3.77
CA PHE A 351 -27.55 6.90 3.41
C PHE A 351 -26.22 6.50 2.80
N THR A 352 -25.50 5.62 3.48
CA THR A 352 -24.20 5.11 3.00
C THR A 352 -24.35 3.65 2.64
N ASP A 353 -23.92 3.27 1.44
CA ASP A 353 -23.84 1.86 1.05
C ASP A 353 -22.62 1.22 1.73
N ILE A 354 -22.88 0.33 2.67
CA ILE A 354 -21.88 -0.43 3.42
C ILE A 354 -21.81 -1.90 3.02
N THR A 355 -22.42 -2.26 1.89
CA THR A 355 -22.52 -3.66 1.44
C THR A 355 -21.14 -4.30 1.29
N LYS A 356 -20.21 -3.60 0.62
CA LYS A 356 -18.84 -4.08 0.46
C LYS A 356 -18.11 -4.20 1.81
N ARG A 357 -18.32 -3.23 2.71
CA ARG A 357 -17.73 -3.26 4.05
C ARG A 357 -18.22 -4.48 4.83
N LYS A 358 -19.56 -4.72 4.83
CA LYS A 358 -20.15 -5.87 5.51
C LYS A 358 -19.72 -7.21 4.91
N ALA A 359 -19.62 -7.30 3.59
CA ALA A 359 -19.09 -8.48 2.93
C ALA A 359 -17.63 -8.75 3.31
N ALA A 360 -16.81 -7.70 3.36
CA ALA A 360 -15.42 -7.80 3.81
C ALA A 360 -15.32 -8.19 5.30
N GLU A 361 -16.13 -7.57 6.17
CA GLU A 361 -16.19 -7.92 7.59
C GLU A 361 -16.61 -9.40 7.79
N ALA A 362 -17.61 -9.87 7.04
CA ALA A 362 -18.05 -11.26 7.08
C ALA A 362 -16.96 -12.21 6.55
N GLU A 363 -16.24 -11.82 5.48
CA GLU A 363 -15.14 -12.61 4.95
C GLU A 363 -13.94 -12.65 5.90
N VAL A 364 -13.58 -11.53 6.53
CA VAL A 364 -12.55 -11.50 7.58
C VAL A 364 -12.96 -12.39 8.76
N ALA A 365 -14.21 -12.34 9.20
CA ALA A 365 -14.72 -13.21 10.26
C ALA A 365 -14.68 -14.69 9.84
N ARG A 366 -14.97 -15.00 8.59
CA ARG A 366 -14.87 -16.35 8.03
C ARG A 366 -13.42 -16.82 7.98
N LEU A 367 -12.50 -15.97 7.47
CA LEU A 367 -11.07 -16.27 7.40
C LEU A 367 -10.42 -16.45 8.78
N ALA A 368 -10.89 -15.72 9.78
CA ALA A 368 -10.44 -15.87 11.16
C ALA A 368 -10.80 -17.23 11.78
N ARG A 369 -11.85 -17.92 11.25
CA ARG A 369 -12.39 -19.14 11.83
C ARG A 369 -12.32 -20.38 10.92
N HIS A 370 -12.05 -20.22 9.63
CA HIS A 370 -12.02 -21.30 8.67
C HIS A 370 -10.69 -21.31 7.89
N ASP A 371 -10.25 -22.51 7.53
CA ASP A 371 -9.13 -22.73 6.62
C ASP A 371 -9.50 -22.31 5.19
N VAL A 372 -8.66 -21.50 4.57
CA VAL A 372 -8.91 -20.91 3.24
C VAL A 372 -8.96 -21.97 2.14
N LEU A 373 -8.12 -23.00 2.26
CA LEU A 373 -7.98 -24.02 1.22
C LEU A 373 -9.13 -25.02 1.21
N THR A 374 -9.54 -25.47 2.41
CA THR A 374 -10.47 -26.59 2.57
C THR A 374 -11.88 -26.14 3.01
N GLY A 375 -12.02 -24.91 3.50
CA GLY A 375 -13.27 -24.41 4.07
C GLY A 375 -13.66 -25.06 5.39
N LEU A 376 -12.84 -25.93 5.96
CA LEU A 376 -13.04 -26.51 7.28
C LEU A 376 -12.82 -25.45 8.39
N PRO A 377 -13.37 -25.65 9.60
CA PRO A 377 -12.92 -24.96 10.78
C PRO A 377 -11.38 -24.95 10.88
N ASN A 378 -10.82 -23.81 11.24
CA ASN A 378 -9.39 -23.71 11.52
C ASN A 378 -9.09 -24.07 12.99
N ARG A 379 -7.82 -24.05 13.39
CA ARG A 379 -7.36 -24.32 14.76
C ARG A 379 -8.12 -23.49 15.81
N ALA A 380 -8.37 -22.20 15.55
CA ALA A 380 -9.04 -21.30 16.49
C ALA A 380 -10.50 -21.71 16.74
N LEU A 381 -11.25 -21.96 15.67
CA LEU A 381 -12.65 -22.40 15.78
C LEU A 381 -12.76 -23.80 16.39
N PHE A 382 -11.83 -24.70 16.06
CA PHE A 382 -11.80 -26.04 16.66
C PHE A 382 -11.60 -25.97 18.17
N HIS A 383 -10.62 -25.18 18.63
CA HIS A 383 -10.33 -24.99 20.05
C HIS A 383 -11.52 -24.38 20.81
N GLU A 384 -12.21 -23.37 20.23
CA GLU A 384 -13.43 -22.80 20.81
C GLU A 384 -14.57 -23.83 20.90
N THR A 385 -14.70 -24.69 19.88
CA THR A 385 -15.73 -25.74 19.85
C THR A 385 -15.44 -26.84 20.89
N LEU A 386 -14.18 -27.26 20.97
CA LEU A 386 -13.74 -28.22 21.98
C LEU A 386 -13.98 -27.68 23.40
N ALA A 387 -13.56 -26.45 23.68
CA ALA A 387 -13.74 -25.84 25.00
C ALA A 387 -15.23 -25.77 25.39
N ARG A 388 -16.13 -25.42 24.45
CA ARG A 388 -17.58 -25.46 24.72
C ARG A 388 -18.10 -26.85 25.01
N SER A 389 -17.66 -27.86 24.23
CA SER A 389 -18.07 -29.27 24.45
C SER A 389 -17.59 -29.79 25.78
N LEU A 390 -16.40 -29.42 26.23
CA LEU A 390 -15.87 -29.81 27.54
C LEU A 390 -16.68 -29.21 28.70
N VAL A 391 -17.10 -27.94 28.58
CA VAL A 391 -18.01 -27.29 29.55
C VAL A 391 -19.34 -28.04 29.63
N ASP A 392 -19.92 -28.40 28.49
CA ASP A 392 -21.17 -29.16 28.45
C ASP A 392 -21.03 -30.54 29.09
N ILE A 393 -19.89 -31.25 28.86
CA ILE A 393 -19.60 -32.55 29.44
C ILE A 393 -19.46 -32.46 30.98
N VAL A 394 -18.75 -31.45 31.48
CA VAL A 394 -18.59 -31.23 32.92
C VAL A 394 -19.95 -30.94 33.59
N GLN A 395 -20.82 -30.18 32.92
CA GLN A 395 -22.13 -29.76 33.47
C GLN A 395 -23.21 -30.84 33.36
N ARG A 396 -23.25 -31.60 32.28
CA ARG A 396 -24.33 -32.52 31.94
C ARG A 396 -23.98 -33.99 32.01
N GLY A 397 -22.69 -34.28 32.19
CA GLY A 397 -22.13 -35.61 32.04
C GLY A 397 -21.96 -36.00 30.58
N GLY A 398 -21.31 -37.13 30.35
CA GLY A 398 -21.01 -37.63 29.01
C GLY A 398 -19.53 -37.73 28.76
N ALA A 399 -19.16 -38.03 27.52
CA ALA A 399 -17.79 -38.13 27.08
C ALA A 399 -17.63 -37.56 25.68
N CYS A 400 -16.43 -37.09 25.34
CA CYS A 400 -16.05 -36.80 23.96
C CYS A 400 -14.60 -37.22 23.71
N ALA A 401 -14.25 -37.39 22.44
CA ALA A 401 -12.93 -37.72 22.01
C ALA A 401 -12.39 -36.65 21.05
N VAL A 402 -11.15 -36.27 21.26
CA VAL A 402 -10.36 -35.48 20.30
C VAL A 402 -9.48 -36.46 19.54
N LEU A 403 -9.68 -36.49 18.23
CA LEU A 403 -8.84 -37.23 17.31
C LEU A 403 -7.92 -36.25 16.59
N TYR A 404 -6.62 -36.37 16.72
CA TYR A 404 -5.63 -35.60 15.98
C TYR A 404 -5.10 -36.49 14.85
N LEU A 405 -5.10 -35.95 13.63
CA LEU A 405 -4.85 -36.70 12.41
C LEU A 405 -3.71 -36.06 11.61
N ASP A 406 -2.89 -36.90 11.00
CA ASP A 406 -1.79 -36.48 10.13
C ASP A 406 -1.68 -37.37 8.90
N LEU A 407 -1.46 -36.75 7.72
CA LEU A 407 -1.35 -37.48 6.46
C LEU A 407 0.07 -38.02 6.25
N ASP A 408 0.20 -39.31 6.33
CA ASP A 408 1.49 -39.98 6.15
C ASP A 408 1.98 -39.86 4.70
N GLY A 409 3.16 -39.30 4.53
CA GLY A 409 3.78 -39.17 3.21
C GLY A 409 3.31 -37.95 2.36
N PHE A 410 2.52 -37.05 2.91
CA PHE A 410 2.03 -35.85 2.19
C PHE A 410 3.15 -34.97 1.61
N LYS A 411 4.27 -34.82 2.33
CA LYS A 411 5.43 -34.08 1.85
C LYS A 411 5.97 -34.66 0.54
N SER A 412 6.05 -35.97 0.42
CA SER A 412 6.51 -36.65 -0.80
C SER A 412 5.60 -36.39 -2.00
N VAL A 413 4.30 -36.22 -1.74
CA VAL A 413 3.34 -35.83 -2.80
C VAL A 413 3.63 -34.43 -3.30
N ASN A 414 3.86 -33.47 -2.38
CA ASN A 414 4.24 -32.11 -2.76
C ASN A 414 5.58 -32.05 -3.54
N ASP A 415 6.57 -32.80 -3.06
CA ASP A 415 7.90 -32.83 -3.66
C ASP A 415 7.89 -33.47 -5.05
N SER A 416 7.01 -34.47 -5.29
CA SER A 416 6.93 -35.21 -6.56
C SER A 416 5.98 -34.61 -7.57
N LEU A 417 4.81 -34.10 -7.15
CA LEU A 417 3.71 -33.65 -8.04
C LEU A 417 3.42 -32.15 -7.92
N GLY A 418 4.14 -31.46 -7.02
CA GLY A 418 3.99 -30.03 -6.79
C GLY A 418 2.85 -29.66 -5.83
N HIS A 419 2.92 -28.45 -5.27
CA HIS A 419 1.97 -27.95 -4.26
C HIS A 419 0.51 -27.92 -4.72
N GLN A 420 0.24 -27.71 -6.02
CA GLN A 420 -1.12 -27.73 -6.54
C GLN A 420 -1.80 -29.10 -6.39
N ALA A 421 -1.02 -30.17 -6.59
CA ALA A 421 -1.50 -31.54 -6.37
C ALA A 421 -1.75 -31.78 -4.88
N GLY A 422 -0.85 -31.32 -3.99
CA GLY A 422 -1.05 -31.37 -2.55
C GLY A 422 -2.31 -30.64 -2.11
N ASP A 423 -2.58 -29.47 -2.64
CA ASP A 423 -3.79 -28.67 -2.33
C ASP A 423 -5.07 -29.40 -2.78
N GLU A 424 -5.06 -30.04 -3.95
CA GLU A 424 -6.19 -30.84 -4.42
C GLU A 424 -6.40 -32.07 -3.52
N LEU A 425 -5.33 -32.75 -3.12
CA LEU A 425 -5.38 -33.86 -2.17
C LEU A 425 -6.01 -33.41 -0.86
N LEU A 426 -5.57 -32.31 -0.28
CA LEU A 426 -6.12 -31.76 0.97
C LEU A 426 -7.61 -31.45 0.88
N ARG A 427 -8.10 -30.92 -0.26
CA ARG A 427 -9.53 -30.68 -0.48
C ARG A 427 -10.32 -31.99 -0.52
N ARG A 428 -9.80 -33.03 -1.19
CA ARG A 428 -10.43 -34.34 -1.29
C ARG A 428 -10.47 -35.06 0.06
N VAL A 429 -9.36 -35.05 0.78
CA VAL A 429 -9.26 -35.58 2.14
C VAL A 429 -10.27 -34.88 3.07
N SER A 430 -10.31 -33.55 3.04
CA SER A 430 -11.26 -32.76 3.83
C SER A 430 -12.72 -33.14 3.57
N ALA A 431 -13.09 -33.36 2.30
CA ALA A 431 -14.43 -33.80 1.94
C ALA A 431 -14.72 -35.22 2.45
N GLY A 432 -13.74 -36.13 2.36
CA GLY A 432 -13.85 -37.49 2.86
C GLY A 432 -14.01 -37.57 4.39
N LEU A 433 -13.13 -36.84 5.11
CA LEU A 433 -13.19 -36.75 6.57
C LEU A 433 -14.53 -36.21 7.07
N ARG A 434 -15.05 -35.14 6.42
CA ARG A 434 -16.37 -34.56 6.73
C ARG A 434 -17.49 -35.55 6.48
N GLY A 435 -17.42 -36.30 5.38
CA GLY A 435 -18.42 -37.34 5.04
C GLY A 435 -18.46 -38.49 6.05
N ILE A 436 -17.34 -38.82 6.71
CA ILE A 436 -17.26 -39.89 7.69
C ILE A 436 -17.61 -39.43 9.10
N ALA A 437 -17.09 -38.25 9.50
CA ALA A 437 -17.31 -37.70 10.84
C ALA A 437 -18.74 -37.20 11.05
N GLY A 438 -19.55 -37.01 10.00
CA GLY A 438 -20.91 -36.51 10.10
C GLY A 438 -20.93 -35.06 10.59
N ASP A 439 -21.85 -34.75 11.52
CA ASP A 439 -21.98 -33.42 12.15
C ASP A 439 -20.88 -33.16 13.21
N GLY A 440 -19.89 -34.04 13.35
CA GLY A 440 -18.70 -33.81 14.17
C GLY A 440 -17.89 -32.60 13.69
N ALA A 441 -17.25 -31.92 14.60
CA ALA A 441 -16.38 -30.81 14.26
C ALA A 441 -15.07 -31.34 13.63
N VAL A 442 -15.01 -31.38 12.30
CA VAL A 442 -13.77 -31.63 11.56
C VAL A 442 -13.09 -30.29 11.33
N ALA A 443 -11.80 -30.20 11.62
CA ALA A 443 -11.00 -29.01 11.43
C ALA A 443 -9.69 -29.35 10.71
N ARG A 444 -9.14 -28.35 10.00
CA ARG A 444 -7.74 -28.40 9.54
C ARG A 444 -6.91 -27.45 10.37
N LEU A 445 -5.82 -27.95 10.93
CA LEU A 445 -5.01 -27.22 11.90
C LEU A 445 -3.82 -26.50 11.25
N GLY A 446 -3.37 -27.00 10.12
CA GLY A 446 -2.30 -26.46 9.28
C GLY A 446 -1.62 -27.58 8.51
N GLY A 447 -0.95 -27.27 7.39
CA GLY A 447 -0.24 -28.30 6.62
C GLY A 447 -1.12 -29.51 6.25
N ASP A 448 -0.71 -30.67 6.71
CA ASP A 448 -1.35 -31.99 6.57
C ASP A 448 -2.06 -32.47 7.85
N GLU A 449 -2.19 -31.58 8.86
CA GLU A 449 -2.80 -31.89 10.16
C GLU A 449 -4.29 -31.57 10.18
N PHE A 450 -5.08 -32.50 10.68
CA PHE A 450 -6.52 -32.35 10.91
C PHE A 450 -6.89 -32.72 12.34
N ALA A 451 -8.05 -32.27 12.77
CA ALA A 451 -8.64 -32.71 14.04
C ALA A 451 -10.12 -33.03 13.87
N VAL A 452 -10.58 -34.00 14.63
CA VAL A 452 -12.01 -34.35 14.70
C VAL A 452 -12.42 -34.40 16.17
N LEU A 453 -13.53 -33.74 16.46
CA LEU A 453 -14.22 -33.85 17.76
C LEU A 453 -15.38 -34.84 17.62
N SER A 454 -15.34 -35.93 18.34
CA SER A 454 -16.38 -36.98 18.37
C SER A 454 -17.10 -36.94 19.69
N ALA A 455 -18.41 -37.08 19.68
CA ALA A 455 -19.18 -37.37 20.87
C ALA A 455 -19.03 -38.87 21.21
N GLY A 456 -18.95 -39.19 22.50
CA GLY A 456 -18.83 -40.57 22.98
C GLY A 456 -17.48 -40.88 23.61
N GLY A 457 -17.29 -42.14 24.06
CA GLY A 457 -16.11 -42.62 24.73
C GLY A 457 -15.10 -43.29 23.80
N ALA A 458 -14.28 -44.23 24.38
CA ALA A 458 -13.20 -44.89 23.66
C ALA A 458 -13.71 -45.73 22.48
N ALA A 459 -14.78 -46.51 22.68
CA ALA A 459 -15.29 -47.43 21.65
C ALA A 459 -15.77 -46.70 20.41
N GLU A 460 -16.52 -45.58 20.58
CA GLU A 460 -16.98 -44.74 19.47
C GLU A 460 -15.81 -44.04 18.75
N ALA A 461 -14.79 -43.59 19.50
CA ALA A 461 -13.59 -42.97 18.95
C ALA A 461 -12.74 -43.95 18.12
N GLU A 462 -12.61 -45.21 18.61
CA GLU A 462 -11.90 -46.30 17.90
C GLU A 462 -12.57 -46.62 16.57
N VAL A 463 -13.92 -46.86 16.60
CA VAL A 463 -14.69 -47.10 15.37
C VAL A 463 -14.56 -45.96 14.39
N LEU A 464 -14.59 -44.71 14.89
CA LEU A 464 -14.41 -43.53 14.02
C LEU A 464 -12.99 -43.51 13.43
N ALA A 465 -11.95 -43.72 14.23
CA ALA A 465 -10.57 -43.75 13.76
C ALA A 465 -10.34 -44.83 12.68
N GLU A 466 -10.85 -46.04 12.89
CA GLU A 466 -10.78 -47.14 11.91
C GLU A 466 -11.48 -46.74 10.58
N ARG A 467 -12.64 -46.11 10.63
CA ARG A 467 -13.35 -45.62 9.45
C ARG A 467 -12.58 -44.51 8.75
N LEU A 468 -11.96 -43.60 9.48
CA LEU A 468 -11.13 -42.54 8.92
C LEU A 468 -9.89 -43.13 8.25
N ILE A 469 -9.20 -44.08 8.87
CA ILE A 469 -8.04 -44.78 8.29
C ILE A 469 -8.42 -45.54 7.04
N ALA A 470 -9.55 -46.23 7.06
CA ALA A 470 -10.04 -47.00 5.91
C ALA A 470 -10.27 -46.16 4.66
N LEU A 471 -10.57 -44.85 4.79
CA LEU A 471 -10.64 -43.90 3.66
C LEU A 471 -9.35 -43.88 2.84
N PHE A 472 -8.19 -44.13 3.48
CA PHE A 472 -6.89 -44.05 2.86
C PHE A 472 -6.38 -45.40 2.30
N HIS A 473 -7.12 -46.48 2.45
CA HIS A 473 -6.79 -47.75 1.79
C HIS A 473 -6.89 -47.68 0.26
N SER A 474 -7.65 -46.72 -0.25
CA SER A 474 -7.79 -46.48 -1.69
C SER A 474 -7.04 -45.22 -2.10
N PRO A 475 -6.23 -45.25 -3.16
CA PRO A 475 -5.49 -44.07 -3.60
C PRO A 475 -6.43 -42.96 -4.08
N PHE A 476 -6.08 -41.73 -3.75
CA PHE A 476 -6.78 -40.54 -4.21
C PHE A 476 -6.42 -40.21 -5.68
N SER A 477 -7.39 -39.79 -6.46
CA SER A 477 -7.13 -39.31 -7.82
C SER A 477 -6.87 -37.81 -7.78
N VAL A 478 -5.66 -37.34 -8.09
CA VAL A 478 -5.23 -35.95 -8.00
C VAL A 478 -4.52 -35.58 -9.30
N GLY A 479 -5.01 -34.57 -10.02
CA GLY A 479 -4.40 -34.13 -11.29
C GLY A 479 -4.23 -35.25 -12.33
N GLY A 480 -5.08 -36.28 -12.32
CA GLY A 480 -4.98 -37.45 -13.21
C GLY A 480 -4.04 -38.56 -12.71
N HIS A 481 -3.36 -38.36 -11.59
CA HIS A 481 -2.49 -39.34 -10.94
C HIS A 481 -3.22 -40.07 -9.80
N ARG A 482 -2.86 -41.32 -9.57
CA ARG A 482 -3.31 -42.08 -8.40
C ARG A 482 -2.27 -41.93 -7.29
N VAL A 483 -2.64 -41.26 -6.21
CA VAL A 483 -1.78 -40.94 -5.08
C VAL A 483 -2.19 -41.74 -3.86
N GLY A 484 -1.30 -42.59 -3.37
CA GLY A 484 -1.46 -43.31 -2.09
C GLY A 484 -0.85 -42.49 -0.97
N VAL A 485 -1.64 -42.20 0.06
CA VAL A 485 -1.20 -41.59 1.33
C VAL A 485 -1.83 -42.37 2.48
N GLY A 486 -1.17 -42.40 3.64
CA GLY A 486 -1.71 -43.00 4.86
C GLY A 486 -2.35 -41.95 5.76
N LEU A 487 -2.95 -42.41 6.85
CA LEU A 487 -3.47 -41.56 7.92
C LEU A 487 -3.06 -42.17 9.28
N SER A 488 -2.33 -41.39 10.07
CA SER A 488 -2.07 -41.70 11.47
C SER A 488 -3.00 -40.91 12.39
N VAL A 489 -3.49 -41.51 13.47
CA VAL A 489 -4.49 -40.90 14.36
C VAL A 489 -4.08 -41.03 15.82
N GLY A 490 -4.09 -39.89 16.56
CA GLY A 490 -3.95 -39.89 18.01
C GLY A 490 -5.26 -39.51 18.68
N ILE A 491 -5.66 -40.21 19.73
CA ILE A 491 -6.96 -40.04 20.38
C ILE A 491 -6.76 -39.67 21.85
N ALA A 492 -7.42 -38.60 22.28
CA ALA A 492 -7.55 -38.27 23.70
C ALA A 492 -9.02 -38.17 24.12
N LEU A 493 -9.37 -38.68 25.28
CA LEU A 493 -10.74 -38.82 25.78
C LEU A 493 -11.01 -37.83 26.92
N ALA A 494 -12.15 -37.15 26.86
CA ALA A 494 -12.66 -36.38 28.00
C ALA A 494 -13.88 -37.10 28.61
N PRO A 495 -13.98 -37.14 29.96
CA PRO A 495 -13.11 -36.49 30.96
C PRO A 495 -11.87 -37.30 31.36
N GLU A 496 -11.68 -38.52 30.87
CA GLU A 496 -10.68 -39.47 31.31
C GLU A 496 -9.24 -38.91 31.20
N HIS A 497 -8.92 -38.30 30.09
CA HIS A 497 -7.62 -37.69 29.81
C HIS A 497 -7.62 -36.20 30.06
N GLY A 498 -8.64 -35.65 30.77
CA GLY A 498 -8.70 -34.24 31.17
C GLY A 498 -9.96 -33.54 30.69
N THR A 499 -10.18 -32.36 31.30
CA THR A 499 -11.37 -31.52 31.05
C THR A 499 -11.01 -30.16 30.47
N ASP A 500 -9.74 -29.88 30.24
CA ASP A 500 -9.23 -28.66 29.63
C ASP A 500 -8.79 -28.92 28.19
N ALA A 501 -9.09 -27.98 27.30
CA ALA A 501 -8.89 -28.15 25.86
C ALA A 501 -7.41 -28.29 25.48
N GLU A 502 -6.52 -27.48 26.03
CA GLU A 502 -5.10 -27.47 25.68
C GLU A 502 -4.36 -28.76 26.11
N PRO A 503 -4.50 -29.23 27.36
CA PRO A 503 -3.93 -30.51 27.75
C PRO A 503 -4.49 -31.68 26.94
N LEU A 504 -5.80 -31.69 26.68
CA LEU A 504 -6.44 -32.77 25.92
C LEU A 504 -5.91 -32.85 24.49
N TYR A 505 -5.75 -31.69 23.87
CA TYR A 505 -5.18 -31.56 22.53
C TYR A 505 -3.74 -32.07 22.47
N ARG A 506 -2.89 -31.64 23.44
CA ARG A 506 -1.51 -32.13 23.57
C ARG A 506 -1.43 -33.63 23.75
N ARG A 507 -2.35 -34.23 24.52
CA ARG A 507 -2.41 -35.68 24.73
C ARG A 507 -2.80 -36.46 23.47
N ALA A 508 -3.70 -35.91 22.66
CA ALA A 508 -4.00 -36.47 21.35
C ALA A 508 -2.78 -36.41 20.40
N ASP A 509 -2.00 -35.35 20.44
CA ASP A 509 -0.76 -35.23 19.67
C ASP A 509 0.30 -36.22 20.08
N LEU A 510 0.48 -36.46 21.39
CA LEU A 510 1.38 -37.51 21.89
C LEU A 510 0.95 -38.92 21.43
N ALA A 511 -0.33 -39.19 21.45
CA ALA A 511 -0.87 -40.44 20.93
C ALA A 511 -0.65 -40.58 19.41
N LEU A 512 -0.80 -39.49 18.64
CA LEU A 512 -0.49 -39.47 17.22
C LEU A 512 1.00 -39.75 16.96
N TYR A 513 1.87 -39.11 17.72
CA TYR A 513 3.30 -39.39 17.63
C TYR A 513 3.62 -40.88 17.84
N ARG A 514 2.99 -41.50 18.83
CA ARG A 514 3.12 -42.95 19.07
C ARG A 514 2.63 -43.80 17.91
N ALA A 515 1.48 -43.42 17.30
CA ALA A 515 0.95 -44.11 16.12
C ALA A 515 1.94 -44.03 14.94
N LYS A 516 2.58 -42.89 14.73
CA LYS A 516 3.61 -42.71 13.68
C LYS A 516 4.87 -43.58 13.97
N ALA A 517 5.31 -43.65 15.21
CA ALA A 517 6.48 -44.42 15.61
C ALA A 517 6.28 -45.95 15.47
N GLU A 518 5.05 -46.43 15.61
CA GLU A 518 4.71 -47.85 15.51
C GLU A 518 4.37 -48.33 14.09
N GLY A 519 4.69 -47.54 13.09
CA GLY A 519 4.60 -47.95 11.68
C GLY A 519 3.62 -47.15 10.82
N ARG A 520 3.01 -46.12 11.36
CA ARG A 520 2.03 -45.25 10.67
C ARG A 520 0.76 -45.98 10.23
N GLY A 521 -0.20 -45.29 9.61
CA GLY A 521 -1.42 -45.93 9.12
C GLY A 521 -2.29 -46.57 10.20
N THR A 522 -2.18 -46.13 11.42
CA THR A 522 -2.85 -46.71 12.60
C THR A 522 -3.32 -45.62 13.56
N TYR A 523 -4.07 -46.00 14.59
CA TYR A 523 -4.41 -45.08 15.67
C TYR A 523 -3.84 -45.52 17.02
N ARG A 524 -3.69 -44.57 17.94
CA ARG A 524 -3.40 -44.86 19.37
C ARG A 524 -4.26 -43.94 20.24
N ILE A 525 -4.71 -44.53 21.36
CA ILE A 525 -5.34 -43.75 22.43
C ILE A 525 -4.23 -43.34 23.39
N PHE A 526 -4.31 -42.13 23.86
CA PHE A 526 -3.37 -41.61 24.86
C PHE A 526 -3.38 -42.46 26.13
N THR A 527 -2.23 -42.69 26.67
CA THR A 527 -2.04 -43.29 28.00
C THR A 527 -1.08 -42.40 28.82
N PRO A 528 -1.19 -42.35 30.15
CA PRO A 528 -0.28 -41.57 30.99
C PRO A 528 1.20 -41.87 30.77
N ALA A 529 1.54 -43.12 30.45
CA ALA A 529 2.92 -43.52 30.12
C ALA A 529 3.50 -42.73 28.94
N MET A 530 2.66 -42.26 28.01
CA MET A 530 3.11 -41.44 26.87
C MET A 530 3.56 -40.05 27.31
N ASP A 531 2.96 -39.41 28.32
CA ASP A 531 3.46 -38.17 28.92
C ASP A 531 4.86 -38.39 29.55
N GLU A 532 5.02 -39.49 30.25
CA GLU A 532 6.31 -39.86 30.88
C GLU A 532 7.40 -40.10 29.82
N GLU A 533 7.09 -40.90 28.79
CA GLU A 533 7.98 -41.15 27.65
C GLU A 533 8.38 -39.85 26.91
N ALA A 534 7.45 -38.96 26.71
CA ALA A 534 7.72 -37.68 26.05
C ALA A 534 8.64 -36.75 26.88
N GLU A 535 8.43 -36.74 28.19
CA GLU A 535 9.30 -35.96 29.10
C GLU A 535 10.69 -36.57 29.19
N GLU A 536 10.77 -37.91 29.34
CA GLU A 536 12.04 -38.61 29.29
C GLU A 536 12.83 -38.34 28.01
N ARG A 537 12.12 -38.32 26.87
CA ARG A 537 12.72 -38.02 25.58
C ARG A 537 13.27 -36.61 25.49
N ARG A 538 12.55 -35.60 26.02
CA ARG A 538 13.02 -34.19 26.07
C ARG A 538 14.27 -34.05 26.95
N VAL A 539 14.25 -34.75 28.10
CA VAL A 539 15.42 -34.77 28.97
C VAL A 539 16.60 -35.38 28.22
N LEU A 540 16.38 -36.53 27.59
CA LEU A 540 17.43 -37.25 26.86
C LEU A 540 17.98 -36.44 25.67
N GLU A 541 17.14 -35.67 24.97
CA GLU A 541 17.59 -34.77 23.90
C GLU A 541 18.53 -33.68 24.42
N ARG A 542 18.15 -33.05 25.53
CA ARG A 542 18.98 -32.01 26.16
C ARG A 542 20.31 -32.60 26.60
N ASP A 543 20.28 -33.78 27.26
CA ASP A 543 21.46 -34.42 27.80
C ASP A 543 22.37 -34.97 26.68
N LEU A 544 21.81 -35.43 25.57
CA LEU A 544 22.58 -35.79 24.37
C LEU A 544 23.31 -34.59 23.72
N ARG A 545 22.67 -33.41 23.71
CA ARG A 545 23.33 -32.19 23.24
C ARG A 545 24.53 -31.84 24.10
N GLN A 546 24.39 -31.97 25.42
CA GLN A 546 25.46 -31.73 26.36
C GLN A 546 26.55 -32.80 26.29
N ALA A 547 26.21 -34.03 25.95
CA ALA A 547 27.16 -35.13 25.83
C ALA A 547 28.28 -34.92 24.79
N LEU A 548 28.01 -34.09 23.78
CA LEU A 548 29.02 -33.68 22.79
C LEU A 548 30.15 -32.83 23.42
N ASP A 549 29.83 -32.06 24.47
CA ASP A 549 30.79 -31.18 25.15
C ASP A 549 31.45 -31.86 26.35
N ASP A 550 30.78 -32.84 26.99
CA ASP A 550 31.13 -33.42 28.29
C ASP A 550 31.94 -34.72 28.21
N ASN A 551 32.45 -35.14 27.04
CA ASN A 551 33.20 -36.37 26.85
C ASN A 551 32.49 -37.65 27.39
N THR A 552 31.17 -37.70 27.36
CA THR A 552 30.39 -38.86 27.75
C THR A 552 30.07 -39.79 26.57
N LEU A 553 30.48 -39.40 25.40
CA LEU A 553 30.45 -40.18 24.16
C LEU A 553 31.78 -40.92 23.99
N SER A 554 31.73 -42.15 23.48
CA SER A 554 32.90 -42.95 23.15
C SER A 554 32.66 -43.82 21.93
N LEU A 555 33.72 -44.27 21.29
CA LEU A 555 33.64 -45.24 20.19
C LEU A 555 34.04 -46.61 20.69
N HIS A 556 33.24 -47.60 20.38
CA HIS A 556 33.59 -49.02 20.47
C HIS A 556 33.86 -49.54 19.05
N TYR A 557 34.76 -50.45 18.94
CA TYR A 557 35.22 -51.02 17.69
C TYR A 557 34.85 -52.48 17.58
N GLN A 558 34.24 -52.90 16.48
CA GLN A 558 33.90 -54.28 16.19
C GLN A 558 34.77 -54.82 15.05
N PRO A 559 35.45 -55.96 15.26
CA PRO A 559 36.36 -56.52 14.26
C PRO A 559 35.60 -57.05 13.03
N GLN A 560 36.15 -56.74 11.85
CA GLN A 560 35.80 -57.29 10.52
C GLN A 560 36.93 -58.20 10.08
N VAL A 561 36.59 -59.42 9.70
CA VAL A 561 37.57 -60.44 9.30
C VAL A 561 37.35 -60.88 7.85
N GLU A 562 38.46 -61.30 7.19
CA GLU A 562 38.38 -61.92 5.88
C GLU A 562 37.73 -63.31 5.99
N GLY A 563 36.76 -63.59 5.06
CA GLY A 563 35.92 -64.76 5.16
C GLY A 563 36.65 -66.12 4.97
N HIS A 564 37.80 -66.17 4.29
CA HIS A 564 38.56 -67.37 4.04
C HIS A 564 39.69 -67.58 5.01
N THR A 565 40.40 -66.52 5.41
CA THR A 565 41.59 -66.65 6.29
C THR A 565 41.28 -66.38 7.75
N GLY A 566 40.17 -65.69 8.05
CA GLY A 566 39.90 -65.18 9.38
C GLY A 566 40.81 -64.06 9.81
N ALA A 567 41.62 -63.48 8.87
CA ALA A 567 42.52 -62.41 9.17
C ALA A 567 41.73 -61.09 9.42
N LEU A 568 42.18 -60.28 10.38
CA LEU A 568 41.56 -58.98 10.67
C LEU A 568 41.78 -58.00 9.52
N VAL A 569 40.70 -57.42 8.96
CA VAL A 569 40.72 -56.47 7.83
C VAL A 569 40.54 -55.03 8.33
N GLY A 570 39.76 -54.85 9.38
CA GLY A 570 39.42 -53.55 9.92
C GLY A 570 38.47 -53.63 11.09
N PHE A 571 37.91 -52.47 11.44
CA PHE A 571 36.92 -52.35 12.53
C PHE A 571 35.79 -51.41 12.06
N GLU A 572 34.58 -51.73 12.51
CA GLU A 572 33.47 -50.76 12.47
C GLU A 572 33.44 -49.95 13.78
N ALA A 573 33.44 -48.62 13.64
CA ALA A 573 33.35 -47.68 14.76
C ALA A 573 31.86 -47.47 15.13
N LEU A 574 31.52 -47.85 16.32
CA LEU A 574 30.14 -47.86 16.83
C LEU A 574 30.03 -46.88 18.00
N LEU A 575 29.21 -45.84 17.85
CA LEU A 575 29.00 -44.83 18.88
C LEU A 575 28.37 -45.43 20.13
N ARG A 576 28.87 -45.04 21.29
CA ARG A 576 28.37 -45.39 22.63
C ARG A 576 28.15 -44.11 23.44
N TRP A 577 27.09 -44.10 24.21
CA TRP A 577 26.79 -43.00 25.12
C TRP A 577 26.66 -43.54 26.56
N THR A 578 27.57 -43.11 27.43
CA THR A 578 27.54 -43.41 28.85
C THR A 578 26.97 -42.22 29.60
N HIS A 579 25.67 -42.25 29.88
CA HIS A 579 24.99 -41.16 30.56
C HIS A 579 25.33 -41.16 32.06
N PRO A 580 25.66 -40.01 32.68
CA PRO A 580 26.11 -39.94 34.08
C PRO A 580 25.13 -40.56 35.08
N VAL A 581 23.83 -40.48 34.83
CA VAL A 581 22.78 -40.96 35.73
C VAL A 581 22.18 -42.30 35.26
N ARG A 582 22.00 -42.46 33.92
CA ARG A 582 21.32 -43.63 33.34
C ARG A 582 22.25 -44.78 32.97
N GLY A 583 23.56 -44.55 33.04
CA GLY A 583 24.54 -45.54 32.56
C GLY A 583 24.58 -45.63 31.02
N SER A 584 24.79 -46.84 30.50
CA SER A 584 24.86 -47.02 29.04
C SER A 584 23.50 -46.86 28.37
N VAL A 585 23.37 -45.85 27.49
CA VAL A 585 22.17 -45.63 26.67
C VAL A 585 22.32 -46.33 25.31
N SER A 586 21.32 -47.11 24.92
CA SER A 586 21.36 -47.86 23.66
C SER A 586 21.38 -46.94 22.45
N PRO A 587 22.20 -47.19 21.41
CA PRO A 587 22.17 -46.50 20.14
C PRO A 587 20.78 -46.48 19.48
N ASN A 588 19.99 -47.53 19.63
CA ASN A 588 18.64 -47.61 19.10
C ASN A 588 17.68 -46.60 19.74
N VAL A 589 18.03 -45.99 20.87
CA VAL A 589 17.25 -44.96 21.53
C VAL A 589 17.74 -43.56 21.14
N PHE A 590 19.05 -43.32 21.22
CA PHE A 590 19.55 -41.94 21.04
C PHE A 590 19.91 -41.58 19.58
N VAL A 591 20.23 -42.56 18.72
CA VAL A 591 20.51 -42.24 17.30
C VAL A 591 19.25 -41.75 16.56
N PRO A 592 18.06 -42.39 16.62
CA PRO A 592 16.83 -41.85 16.06
C PRO A 592 16.48 -40.49 16.64
N LEU A 593 16.67 -40.29 17.96
CA LEU A 593 16.47 -38.99 18.62
C LEU A 593 17.39 -37.92 18.04
N ALA A 594 18.67 -38.23 17.83
CA ALA A 594 19.63 -37.33 17.20
C ALA A 594 19.27 -37.01 15.74
N GLU A 595 18.74 -38.00 15.02
CA GLU A 595 18.26 -37.80 13.65
C GLU A 595 17.05 -36.85 13.58
N GLU A 596 16.04 -37.06 14.42
CA GLU A 596 14.85 -36.23 14.45
C GLU A 596 15.16 -34.77 14.84
N THR A 597 16.03 -34.59 15.82
CA THR A 597 16.42 -33.26 16.32
C THR A 597 17.50 -32.58 15.47
N GLY A 598 18.13 -33.33 14.55
CA GLY A 598 19.25 -32.84 13.72
C GLY A 598 20.61 -32.87 14.43
N LEU A 599 20.70 -33.31 15.70
CA LEU A 599 21.95 -33.47 16.43
C LEU A 599 22.87 -34.47 15.77
N ILE A 600 22.32 -35.42 15.01
CA ILE A 600 23.10 -36.48 14.32
C ILE A 600 24.17 -35.90 13.39
N VAL A 601 24.02 -34.67 12.88
CA VAL A 601 25.02 -34.03 12.03
C VAL A 601 26.29 -33.71 12.84
N ALA A 602 26.12 -33.12 14.02
CA ALA A 602 27.24 -32.79 14.91
C ALA A 602 27.87 -34.07 15.51
N LEU A 603 27.03 -35.04 15.91
CA LEU A 603 27.46 -36.36 16.37
C LEU A 603 28.26 -37.10 15.30
N GLY A 604 27.79 -37.08 14.03
CA GLY A 604 28.48 -37.78 12.96
C GLY A 604 29.82 -37.13 12.61
N ASP A 605 29.90 -35.79 12.64
CA ASP A 605 31.16 -35.06 12.45
C ASP A 605 32.16 -35.40 13.60
N TRP A 606 31.68 -35.54 14.82
CA TRP A 606 32.49 -35.99 15.98
C TRP A 606 32.97 -37.44 15.82
N VAL A 607 32.04 -38.36 15.46
CA VAL A 607 32.37 -39.78 15.23
C VAL A 607 33.42 -39.95 14.16
N LEU A 608 33.25 -39.29 13.02
CA LEU A 608 34.21 -39.31 11.92
C LEU A 608 35.59 -38.83 12.36
N ARG A 609 35.65 -37.72 13.09
CA ARG A 609 36.92 -37.16 13.56
C ARG A 609 37.60 -38.09 14.55
N GLU A 610 36.87 -38.65 15.50
CA GLU A 610 37.42 -39.52 16.53
C GLU A 610 37.86 -40.88 15.96
N ALA A 611 37.05 -41.48 15.09
CA ALA A 611 37.39 -42.72 14.41
C ALA A 611 38.63 -42.58 13.51
N CYS A 612 38.71 -41.46 12.73
CA CYS A 612 39.87 -41.22 11.90
C CYS A 612 41.14 -40.93 12.73
N ARG A 613 41.05 -40.18 13.83
CA ARG A 613 42.16 -39.88 14.74
C ARG A 613 42.71 -41.15 15.39
N GLU A 614 41.81 -42.00 15.83
CA GLU A 614 42.16 -43.28 16.43
C GLU A 614 42.82 -44.21 15.40
N ALA A 615 42.22 -44.38 14.22
CA ALA A 615 42.74 -45.25 13.17
C ALA A 615 44.09 -44.77 12.62
N ALA A 616 44.35 -43.48 12.62
CA ALA A 616 45.67 -42.93 12.18
C ALA A 616 46.81 -43.39 13.10
N GLN A 617 46.55 -43.73 14.34
CA GLN A 617 47.54 -44.18 15.33
C GLN A 617 47.89 -45.68 15.23
N TRP A 618 47.07 -46.46 14.49
CA TRP A 618 47.27 -47.88 14.34
C TRP A 618 48.54 -48.18 13.52
N ALA A 619 49.41 -49.01 14.07
CA ALA A 619 50.62 -49.41 13.40
C ALA A 619 50.35 -50.34 12.20
N GLN A 620 49.26 -51.08 12.21
CA GLN A 620 48.83 -51.89 11.10
C GLN A 620 47.87 -51.08 10.18
N PRO A 621 47.89 -51.24 8.83
CA PRO A 621 47.08 -50.49 7.90
C PRO A 621 45.66 -51.01 7.83
N LEU A 622 45.04 -51.21 8.99
CA LEU A 622 43.63 -51.68 9.11
C LEU A 622 42.67 -50.55 8.74
N LYS A 623 41.49 -50.93 8.22
CA LYS A 623 40.43 -50.00 7.84
C LYS A 623 39.59 -49.68 9.06
N VAL A 624 38.96 -48.48 9.02
CA VAL A 624 37.91 -48.08 9.92
C VAL A 624 36.64 -47.75 9.11
N ALA A 625 35.54 -48.41 9.45
CA ALA A 625 34.22 -48.18 8.86
C ALA A 625 33.41 -47.29 9.81
N VAL A 626 32.73 -46.28 9.22
CA VAL A 626 31.92 -45.31 9.96
C VAL A 626 30.58 -45.14 9.30
N ASN A 627 29.51 -45.24 10.08
CA ASN A 627 28.14 -45.05 9.65
C ASN A 627 27.82 -43.58 9.36
N LEU A 628 27.13 -43.33 8.26
CA LEU A 628 26.61 -42.00 7.86
C LEU A 628 25.10 -41.99 7.87
N SER A 629 24.52 -41.06 8.62
CA SER A 629 23.08 -40.84 8.64
C SER A 629 22.58 -40.15 7.34
N PRO A 630 21.34 -40.46 6.88
CA PRO A 630 20.68 -39.76 5.76
C PRO A 630 20.64 -38.24 5.92
N ARG A 631 20.54 -37.73 7.15
CA ARG A 631 20.54 -36.29 7.42
C ARG A 631 21.90 -35.62 7.15
N GLN A 632 23.00 -36.33 7.34
CA GLN A 632 24.32 -35.80 6.99
C GLN A 632 24.47 -35.59 5.46
N PHE A 633 23.87 -36.44 4.64
CA PHE A 633 23.83 -36.29 3.19
C PHE A 633 23.03 -35.07 2.75
N GLN A 634 22.07 -34.63 3.53
CA GLN A 634 21.30 -33.39 3.23
C GLN A 634 22.08 -32.12 3.54
N LYS A 635 23.14 -32.20 4.38
CA LYS A 635 24.01 -31.06 4.70
C LYS A 635 24.88 -30.70 3.49
N PRO A 636 24.90 -29.45 3.04
CA PRO A 636 25.89 -28.99 2.05
C PRO A 636 27.32 -29.15 2.56
N GLY A 637 28.24 -29.64 1.72
CA GLY A 637 29.66 -29.65 2.05
C GLY A 637 30.15 -30.92 2.83
N LEU A 638 29.38 -32.01 2.85
CA LEU A 638 29.82 -33.27 3.46
C LEU A 638 31.19 -33.77 2.91
N PRO A 639 31.44 -33.79 1.57
CA PRO A 639 32.76 -34.22 1.05
C PRO A 639 33.92 -33.35 1.57
N GLU A 640 33.73 -32.07 1.67
CA GLU A 640 34.70 -31.11 2.18
C GLU A 640 34.97 -31.32 3.66
N THR A 641 33.92 -31.61 4.45
CA THR A 641 34.04 -31.90 5.87
C THR A 641 34.85 -33.19 6.10
N VAL A 642 34.56 -34.26 5.35
CA VAL A 642 35.30 -35.53 5.46
C VAL A 642 36.77 -35.32 5.04
N LEU A 643 37.03 -34.60 3.94
CA LEU A 643 38.41 -34.31 3.51
C LEU A 643 39.19 -33.50 4.56
N ALA A 644 38.53 -32.49 5.17
CA ALA A 644 39.15 -31.71 6.25
C ALA A 644 39.50 -32.56 7.47
N ILE A 645 38.63 -33.52 7.86
CA ILE A 645 38.88 -34.46 8.96
C ILE A 645 40.05 -35.38 8.61
N LEU A 646 40.14 -35.91 7.38
CA LEU A 646 41.25 -36.74 6.97
C LEU A 646 42.59 -35.97 6.98
N ALA A 647 42.58 -34.73 6.54
CA ALA A 647 43.74 -33.84 6.59
C ALA A 647 44.13 -33.47 8.03
N GLU A 648 43.18 -33.25 8.93
CA GLU A 648 43.40 -32.97 10.36
C GLU A 648 44.02 -34.20 11.10
N THR A 649 43.49 -35.39 10.82
CA THR A 649 43.88 -36.59 11.54
C THR A 649 45.06 -37.33 10.94
N GLY A 650 45.41 -37.08 9.69
CA GLY A 650 46.48 -37.71 8.94
C GLY A 650 46.13 -39.14 8.48
N LEU A 651 44.88 -39.58 8.58
CA LEU A 651 44.48 -40.92 8.11
C LEU A 651 44.47 -40.97 6.58
N SER A 652 45.09 -42.01 5.99
CA SER A 652 45.00 -42.26 4.58
C SER A 652 43.55 -42.52 4.11
N PRO A 653 43.06 -41.84 3.07
CA PRO A 653 41.64 -41.96 2.62
C PRO A 653 41.19 -43.40 2.30
N ASP A 654 42.08 -44.26 1.81
CA ASP A 654 41.80 -45.65 1.44
C ASP A 654 41.56 -46.56 2.69
N ARG A 655 41.94 -46.07 3.88
CA ARG A 655 41.66 -46.72 5.14
C ARG A 655 40.31 -46.35 5.76
N LEU A 656 39.66 -45.26 5.28
CA LEU A 656 38.31 -44.88 5.69
C LEU A 656 37.28 -45.56 4.81
N GLU A 657 36.33 -46.23 5.43
CA GLU A 657 35.13 -46.77 4.78
C GLU A 657 33.89 -46.09 5.36
N LEU A 658 33.04 -45.56 4.47
CA LEU A 658 31.78 -44.91 4.89
C LEU A 658 30.61 -45.85 4.61
N GLU A 659 29.84 -46.14 5.63
CA GLU A 659 28.68 -47.01 5.55
C GLU A 659 27.43 -46.18 5.38
N VAL A 660 26.64 -46.45 4.35
CA VAL A 660 25.43 -45.71 4.03
C VAL A 660 24.24 -46.67 3.84
N THR A 661 23.13 -46.36 4.49
CA THR A 661 21.92 -47.15 4.40
C THR A 661 21.20 -46.95 3.08
N GLU A 662 20.36 -47.89 2.66
CA GLU A 662 19.55 -47.86 1.45
C GLU A 662 18.64 -46.61 1.37
N SER A 663 18.17 -46.09 2.52
CA SER A 663 17.27 -44.95 2.62
C SER A 663 17.84 -43.60 2.12
N ILE A 664 19.16 -43.47 2.05
CA ILE A 664 19.85 -42.29 1.54
C ILE A 664 19.55 -42.05 0.05
N ILE A 665 19.33 -43.15 -0.66
CA ILE A 665 19.19 -43.19 -2.13
C ILE A 665 17.81 -42.70 -2.59
N ILE A 666 16.78 -42.94 -1.75
CA ILE A 666 15.38 -42.75 -2.14
C ILE A 666 14.99 -41.28 -2.27
N ASN A 667 15.59 -40.40 -1.49
CA ASN A 667 15.15 -39.01 -1.37
C ASN A 667 15.67 -38.04 -2.48
N ASP A 668 16.94 -38.21 -2.92
CA ASP A 668 17.56 -37.41 -3.99
C ASP A 668 18.73 -38.19 -4.60
N MET A 669 18.42 -39.05 -5.56
CA MET A 669 19.38 -39.93 -6.19
C MET A 669 20.53 -39.17 -6.86
N ALA A 670 20.23 -38.09 -7.60
CA ALA A 670 21.24 -37.37 -8.38
C ALA A 670 22.26 -36.71 -7.46
N ARG A 671 21.82 -36.09 -6.37
CA ARG A 671 22.64 -35.46 -5.36
C ARG A 671 23.48 -36.50 -4.58
N ALA A 672 22.86 -37.61 -4.17
CA ALA A 672 23.54 -38.66 -3.43
C ALA A 672 24.68 -39.29 -4.27
N VAL A 673 24.42 -39.62 -5.55
CA VAL A 673 25.44 -40.11 -6.52
C VAL A 673 26.60 -39.10 -6.64
N GLY A 674 26.27 -37.79 -6.77
CA GLY A 674 27.29 -36.74 -6.87
C GLY A 674 28.21 -36.67 -5.63
N ILE A 675 27.63 -36.73 -4.43
CA ILE A 675 28.37 -36.74 -3.17
C ILE A 675 29.27 -37.98 -3.06
N LEU A 676 28.72 -39.20 -3.31
CA LEU A 676 29.47 -40.46 -3.19
C LEU A 676 30.61 -40.55 -4.22
N ARG A 677 30.41 -40.11 -5.48
CA ARG A 677 31.46 -40.06 -6.48
C ARG A 677 32.59 -39.11 -6.06
N ARG A 678 32.27 -38.01 -5.44
CA ARG A 678 33.26 -37.06 -4.95
C ARG A 678 34.04 -37.62 -3.78
N LEU A 679 33.39 -38.26 -2.81
CA LEU A 679 34.07 -38.96 -1.70
C LEU A 679 35.00 -40.07 -2.23
N LYS A 680 34.56 -40.83 -3.22
CA LYS A 680 35.35 -41.90 -3.85
C LYS A 680 36.53 -41.34 -4.63
N SER A 681 36.41 -40.14 -5.25
CA SER A 681 37.53 -39.48 -5.91
C SER A 681 38.67 -39.08 -4.98
N TYR A 682 38.39 -38.98 -3.68
CA TYR A 682 39.39 -38.80 -2.62
C TYR A 682 40.08 -40.12 -2.21
N GLY A 683 39.63 -41.27 -2.69
CA GLY A 683 40.14 -42.58 -2.33
C GLY A 683 39.41 -43.28 -1.18
N ILE A 684 38.30 -42.67 -0.70
CA ILE A 684 37.50 -43.21 0.40
C ILE A 684 36.66 -44.38 -0.12
N ARG A 685 36.53 -45.45 0.68
CA ARG A 685 35.65 -46.57 0.36
C ARG A 685 34.24 -46.34 0.81
N ILE A 686 33.27 -46.86 0.04
CA ILE A 686 31.83 -46.69 0.32
C ILE A 686 31.16 -48.07 0.35
N SER A 687 30.52 -48.35 1.48
CA SER A 687 29.77 -49.61 1.71
C SER A 687 28.28 -49.31 1.81
N MET A 688 27.45 -50.13 1.19
CA MET A 688 26.00 -50.10 1.38
C MET A 688 25.59 -50.98 2.53
N ASP A 689 24.97 -50.40 3.54
CA ASP A 689 24.51 -51.05 4.75
C ASP A 689 23.05 -51.49 4.70
N ASP A 690 22.65 -52.48 5.56
CA ASP A 690 21.29 -53.03 5.70
C ASP A 690 20.67 -53.56 4.39
N PHE A 691 21.47 -54.09 3.46
CA PHE A 691 20.98 -54.50 2.15
C PHE A 691 19.97 -55.63 2.22
N GLY A 692 18.82 -55.46 1.58
CA GLY A 692 17.70 -56.41 1.49
C GLY A 692 16.55 -56.12 2.43
N THR A 693 16.62 -55.11 3.30
CA THR A 693 15.54 -54.72 4.20
C THR A 693 14.63 -53.66 3.58
N GLY A 694 15.03 -53.05 2.45
CA GLY A 694 14.35 -51.91 1.76
C GLY A 694 13.97 -52.18 0.30
N TYR A 695 13.86 -51.12 -0.48
CA TYR A 695 13.41 -51.11 -1.87
C TYR A 695 14.52 -50.80 -2.88
N ALA A 696 15.79 -51.10 -2.61
CA ALA A 696 16.84 -50.84 -3.59
C ALA A 696 16.61 -51.63 -4.87
N SER A 697 16.48 -50.90 -5.98
CA SER A 697 16.43 -51.52 -7.30
C SER A 697 17.82 -51.89 -7.82
N LEU A 698 17.94 -52.95 -8.61
CA LEU A 698 19.19 -53.33 -9.31
C LEU A 698 19.79 -52.13 -10.10
N ALA A 699 18.93 -51.31 -10.68
CA ALA A 699 19.33 -50.10 -11.37
C ALA A 699 20.01 -49.09 -10.46
N THR A 700 19.56 -48.99 -9.21
CA THR A 700 20.16 -48.12 -8.17
C THR A 700 21.59 -48.58 -7.84
N LEU A 701 21.79 -49.90 -7.60
CA LEU A 701 23.11 -50.44 -7.30
C LEU A 701 24.13 -50.22 -8.46
N GLN A 702 23.68 -50.28 -9.72
CA GLN A 702 24.54 -49.98 -10.87
C GLN A 702 24.89 -48.50 -11.02
N ALA A 703 24.01 -47.61 -10.59
CA ALA A 703 24.23 -46.16 -10.69
C ALA A 703 25.22 -45.63 -9.64
N PHE A 704 25.34 -46.31 -8.51
CA PHE A 704 26.16 -45.87 -7.35
C PHE A 704 27.52 -46.55 -7.33
N PRO A 705 28.57 -45.84 -6.95
CA PRO A 705 29.94 -46.37 -6.94
C PRO A 705 30.31 -47.10 -5.64
N PHE A 706 29.51 -48.08 -5.21
CA PHE A 706 29.79 -48.87 -4.00
C PHE A 706 30.98 -49.79 -4.18
N ASP A 707 31.78 -49.93 -3.12
CA ASP A 707 32.87 -50.89 -3.03
C ASP A 707 32.40 -52.21 -2.41
N LYS A 708 31.44 -52.12 -1.50
CA LYS A 708 30.95 -53.27 -0.74
C LYS A 708 29.43 -53.24 -0.51
N LEU A 709 28.85 -54.40 -0.26
CA LEU A 709 27.50 -54.63 0.21
C LEU A 709 27.54 -55.34 1.54
N LYS A 710 26.81 -54.88 2.53
CA LYS A 710 26.66 -55.54 3.85
C LYS A 710 25.33 -56.27 3.89
N ILE A 711 25.36 -57.56 4.18
CA ILE A 711 24.14 -58.36 4.36
C ILE A 711 23.65 -58.15 5.80
N ASP A 712 22.42 -57.65 5.94
CA ASP A 712 21.81 -57.37 7.21
C ASP A 712 21.77 -58.63 8.11
N ARG A 713 22.03 -58.42 9.37
CA ARG A 713 22.09 -59.48 10.41
C ARG A 713 20.82 -60.34 10.47
N SER A 714 19.65 -59.83 10.13
CA SER A 714 18.38 -60.57 10.17
C SER A 714 18.38 -61.79 9.21
N PHE A 715 19.04 -61.68 8.07
CA PHE A 715 19.20 -62.76 7.12
C PHE A 715 20.24 -63.79 7.61
N VAL A 716 21.35 -63.31 8.20
CA VAL A 716 22.40 -64.18 8.74
C VAL A 716 21.92 -64.93 9.99
N ALA A 717 21.14 -64.29 10.85
CA ALA A 717 20.55 -64.92 12.03
C ALA A 717 19.60 -66.07 11.69
N GLN A 718 18.94 -66.03 10.55
CA GLN A 718 18.02 -67.07 10.10
C GLN A 718 18.69 -68.21 9.32
N LEU A 719 20.00 -68.14 9.10
CA LEU A 719 20.75 -69.25 8.48
C LEU A 719 20.69 -70.52 9.36
N GLY A 720 20.26 -71.62 8.78
CA GLY A 720 20.06 -72.85 9.42
C GLY A 720 18.68 -73.11 10.03
N THR A 721 17.80 -72.06 10.10
CA THR A 721 16.43 -72.20 10.64
C THR A 721 15.35 -72.14 9.52
N GLY A 722 15.68 -71.68 8.35
CA GLY A 722 14.75 -71.58 7.24
C GLY A 722 15.46 -71.59 5.85
N PRO A 723 14.87 -72.26 4.84
CA PRO A 723 15.46 -72.36 3.48
C PRO A 723 15.53 -71.00 2.78
N GLN A 724 14.66 -70.04 3.12
CA GLN A 724 14.57 -68.76 2.42
C GLN A 724 15.78 -67.85 2.71
N ALA A 725 16.29 -67.82 3.95
CA ALA A 725 17.44 -66.98 4.32
C ALA A 725 18.70 -67.38 3.51
N ALA A 726 18.97 -68.66 3.38
CA ALA A 726 20.08 -69.14 2.57
C ALA A 726 19.98 -68.77 1.09
N VAL A 727 18.78 -68.75 0.52
CA VAL A 727 18.54 -68.32 -0.86
C VAL A 727 18.82 -66.81 -1.00
N ILE A 728 18.38 -66.00 -0.07
CA ILE A 728 18.63 -64.52 -0.07
C ILE A 728 20.13 -64.23 0.08
N VAL A 729 20.82 -64.86 1.01
CA VAL A 729 22.26 -64.69 1.22
C VAL A 729 23.06 -65.06 -0.03
N ARG A 730 22.75 -66.23 -0.64
CA ARG A 730 23.34 -66.63 -1.94
C ARG A 730 23.08 -65.65 -3.08
N ALA A 731 21.86 -65.11 -3.14
CA ALA A 731 21.50 -64.12 -4.16
C ALA A 731 22.33 -62.84 -4.00
N VAL A 732 22.50 -62.36 -2.75
CA VAL A 732 23.30 -61.14 -2.47
C VAL A 732 24.78 -61.38 -2.77
N LEU A 733 25.34 -62.50 -2.37
CA LEU A 733 26.71 -62.87 -2.64
C LEU A 733 26.96 -62.97 -4.17
N SER A 734 26.04 -63.59 -4.92
CA SER A 734 26.13 -63.69 -6.38
C SER A 734 26.02 -62.31 -7.03
N LEU A 735 25.14 -61.43 -6.52
CA LEU A 735 24.97 -60.07 -7.01
C LEU A 735 26.24 -59.24 -6.81
N GLY A 736 26.83 -59.28 -5.59
CA GLY A 736 28.11 -58.60 -5.30
C GLY A 736 29.19 -59.01 -6.26
N ARG A 737 29.39 -60.33 -6.48
CA ARG A 737 30.33 -60.85 -7.45
C ARG A 737 30.07 -60.35 -8.87
N SER A 738 28.81 -60.33 -9.28
CA SER A 738 28.45 -59.91 -10.65
C SER A 738 28.70 -58.43 -10.88
N LEU A 739 28.60 -57.62 -9.84
CA LEU A 739 28.85 -56.17 -9.90
C LEU A 739 30.28 -55.77 -9.54
N GLY A 740 31.13 -56.72 -9.18
CA GLY A 740 32.53 -56.48 -8.74
C GLY A 740 32.64 -55.82 -7.38
N MET A 741 31.63 -55.99 -6.51
CA MET A 741 31.56 -55.42 -5.16
C MET A 741 31.95 -56.48 -4.13
N GLY A 742 32.68 -56.12 -3.10
CA GLY A 742 32.88 -56.94 -1.93
C GLY A 742 31.57 -57.21 -1.21
N VAL A 743 31.46 -58.34 -0.49
CA VAL A 743 30.28 -58.61 0.36
C VAL A 743 30.76 -58.90 1.77
N VAL A 744 30.12 -58.23 2.73
CA VAL A 744 30.30 -58.41 4.18
C VAL A 744 29.04 -59.06 4.79
N ALA A 745 29.16 -60.11 5.52
CA ALA A 745 28.05 -60.72 6.26
C ALA A 745 28.06 -60.25 7.72
N GLU A 746 26.97 -59.66 8.15
CA GLU A 746 26.83 -59.14 9.52
C GLU A 746 26.15 -60.11 10.47
N GLY A 747 26.42 -59.93 11.78
CA GLY A 747 25.71 -60.69 12.81
C GLY A 747 26.07 -62.17 12.81
N VAL A 748 27.30 -62.54 12.43
CA VAL A 748 27.78 -63.90 12.50
C VAL A 748 28.05 -64.24 13.96
N GLU A 749 27.24 -65.15 14.52
CA GLU A 749 27.30 -65.50 15.94
C GLU A 749 27.72 -66.99 16.19
N THR A 750 27.61 -67.85 15.15
CA THR A 750 27.89 -69.29 15.29
C THR A 750 28.88 -69.75 14.22
N HIS A 751 29.64 -70.78 14.57
CA HIS A 751 30.53 -71.48 13.64
C HIS A 751 29.81 -72.13 12.46
N ALA A 752 28.54 -72.51 12.61
CA ALA A 752 27.73 -73.00 11.49
C ALA A 752 27.41 -71.91 10.46
N GLN A 753 27.08 -70.65 10.89
CA GLN A 753 26.89 -69.51 10.01
C GLN A 753 28.21 -69.18 9.32
N MET A 754 29.34 -69.10 10.05
CA MET A 754 30.65 -68.84 9.48
C MET A 754 31.01 -69.90 8.42
N LYS A 755 30.83 -71.16 8.68
CA LYS A 755 31.11 -72.24 7.73
C LYS A 755 30.28 -72.07 6.45
N PHE A 756 28.96 -71.89 6.55
CA PHE A 756 28.11 -71.64 5.39
C PHE A 756 28.59 -70.46 4.57
N LEU A 757 28.90 -69.34 5.22
CA LEU A 757 29.37 -68.12 4.52
C LEU A 757 30.74 -68.31 3.81
N THR A 758 31.64 -69.09 4.44
CA THR A 758 32.92 -69.45 3.85
C THR A 758 32.76 -70.42 2.69
N GLU A 759 31.88 -71.43 2.76
CA GLU A 759 31.53 -72.29 1.60
C GLU A 759 30.93 -71.52 0.43
N GLU A 760 30.10 -70.45 0.70
CA GLU A 760 29.52 -69.56 -0.35
C GLU A 760 30.51 -68.47 -0.81
N ALA A 761 31.77 -68.49 -0.35
CA ALA A 761 32.84 -67.53 -0.69
C ALA A 761 32.46 -66.09 -0.33
N CYS A 762 31.93 -65.86 0.87
CA CYS A 762 31.74 -64.51 1.41
C CYS A 762 33.10 -63.84 1.63
N GLY A 763 33.24 -62.57 1.16
CA GLY A 763 34.53 -61.86 1.22
C GLY A 763 34.97 -61.48 2.63
N GLU A 764 34.07 -60.88 3.40
CA GLU A 764 34.33 -60.40 4.79
C GLU A 764 33.17 -60.78 5.70
N MET A 765 33.45 -60.93 7.00
CA MET A 765 32.46 -61.30 8.02
C MET A 765 32.62 -60.45 9.25
N GLN A 766 31.51 -60.14 9.91
CA GLN A 766 31.44 -59.41 11.17
C GLN A 766 30.39 -60.00 12.07
N GLY A 767 30.66 -60.08 13.35
CA GLY A 767 29.67 -60.56 14.33
C GLY A 767 30.30 -60.94 15.66
N PHE A 768 29.46 -61.36 16.64
CA PHE A 768 29.89 -61.66 17.98
C PHE A 768 30.80 -62.90 18.07
N LEU A 769 30.80 -63.72 17.05
CA LEU A 769 31.74 -64.86 16.94
C LEU A 769 33.20 -64.39 16.86
N PHE A 770 33.48 -63.22 16.21
CA PHE A 770 34.81 -62.69 16.03
C PHE A 770 35.16 -61.66 17.13
N GLY A 771 34.15 -61.01 17.68
CA GLY A 771 34.33 -60.03 18.76
C GLY A 771 33.09 -59.15 18.95
N ARG A 772 32.80 -58.84 20.22
CA ARG A 772 31.78 -57.82 20.52
C ARG A 772 32.39 -56.40 20.35
N PRO A 773 31.57 -55.40 20.09
CA PRO A 773 32.06 -54.01 20.09
C PRO A 773 32.67 -53.65 21.46
N ARG A 774 33.97 -53.27 21.47
CA ARG A 774 34.73 -52.93 22.69
C ARG A 774 35.60 -51.71 22.47
N PRO A 775 36.06 -51.02 23.49
CA PRO A 775 37.09 -50.00 23.36
C PRO A 775 38.30 -50.52 22.60
N ILE A 776 38.97 -49.68 21.82
CA ILE A 776 40.11 -50.09 20.98
C ILE A 776 41.27 -50.63 21.82
N THR A 777 41.38 -50.23 23.07
CA THR A 777 42.37 -50.73 24.03
C THR A 777 42.31 -52.25 24.23
N ASP A 778 41.14 -52.87 24.09
CA ASP A 778 40.95 -54.33 24.17
C ASP A 778 41.53 -55.01 22.90
N TYR A 779 41.74 -54.28 21.83
CA TYR A 779 42.35 -54.76 20.58
C TYR A 779 43.77 -54.22 20.34
N ALA A 780 44.45 -53.69 21.39
CA ALA A 780 45.78 -53.08 21.29
C ALA A 780 46.81 -53.99 20.58
N ALA A 781 46.78 -55.26 20.86
CA ALA A 781 47.67 -56.24 20.20
C ALA A 781 47.41 -56.38 18.69
N ALA A 782 46.15 -56.22 18.24
CA ALA A 782 45.72 -56.34 16.84
C ALA A 782 46.05 -55.10 16.06
N VAL A 783 46.05 -53.91 16.69
CA VAL A 783 46.38 -52.64 16.00
C VAL A 783 47.86 -52.27 16.11
N GLY A 784 48.70 -53.07 16.84
CA GLY A 784 50.14 -52.85 17.01
C GLY A 784 50.49 -51.75 18.03
N GLY A 785 49.61 -51.42 18.92
CA GLY A 785 49.80 -50.46 20.00
C GLY A 785 50.48 -51.13 21.24
N PRO A 786 51.04 -50.37 22.23
CA PRO A 786 51.57 -50.94 23.44
C PRO A 786 50.43 -51.57 24.23
N ALA A 787 50.62 -52.83 24.70
CA ALA A 787 49.65 -53.51 25.53
C ALA A 787 49.41 -52.72 26.82
N GLY A 788 48.17 -52.25 27.08
CA GLY A 788 47.80 -51.61 28.32
C GLY A 788 47.96 -52.62 29.50
N PRO A 789 48.02 -52.15 30.76
CA PRO A 789 48.15 -53.05 31.91
C PRO A 789 46.92 -53.95 31.95
N ALA A 790 47.19 -55.28 31.80
CA ALA A 790 46.19 -56.30 31.91
C ALA A 790 45.62 -56.29 33.33
N GLU A 791 44.36 -55.94 33.52
CA GLU A 791 43.63 -56.40 34.72
C GLU A 791 43.50 -57.94 34.64
N GLU A 792 44.15 -58.58 35.49
CA GLU A 792 44.16 -60.00 35.67
C GLU A 792 42.81 -60.48 36.26
N SER A 793 41.75 -60.58 35.38
CA SER A 793 40.50 -61.20 35.71
C SER A 793 39.65 -61.51 34.52
N ALA A 794 39.97 -62.65 33.85
CA ALA A 794 39.01 -63.57 33.28
C ALA A 794 39.73 -64.62 32.46
N ARG A 795 39.55 -65.79 32.83
CA ARG A 795 40.08 -67.05 32.24
C ARG A 795 39.92 -67.06 30.76
N ALA A 796 40.97 -67.27 30.04
CA ALA A 796 41.07 -67.49 28.63
C ALA A 796 39.97 -68.42 28.10
N GLU A 797 39.09 -67.88 27.19
CA GLU A 797 38.52 -68.76 26.19
C GLU A 797 39.54 -68.82 25.01
N PRO A 798 39.87 -70.03 24.55
CA PRO A 798 40.82 -70.20 23.46
C PRO A 798 40.10 -69.96 22.14
N GLY A 799 40.46 -68.95 21.43
CA GLY A 799 39.76 -68.67 20.16
C GLY A 799 40.39 -67.71 19.18
N LEU A 800 41.73 -67.67 19.08
CA LEU A 800 42.42 -67.09 17.94
C LEU A 800 43.77 -67.79 17.76
N ALA A 801 43.71 -69.15 17.57
CA ALA A 801 44.83 -69.91 17.03
C ALA A 801 44.49 -70.26 15.59
N ALA A 802 45.38 -70.00 14.72
CA ALA A 802 45.31 -70.22 13.26
C ALA A 802 44.67 -71.64 12.97
N VAL A 803 43.60 -71.60 12.16
CA VAL A 803 43.12 -72.79 11.47
C VAL A 803 44.04 -72.96 10.28
N GLY A 804 45.01 -73.93 10.40
CA GLY A 804 45.75 -74.46 9.31
C GLY A 804 44.87 -75.32 8.35
#